data_6921ba60519b1f3be0881fe2158ac622
#
_entry.id   6921ba60519b1f3be0881fe2158ac622
#
_cell.length_a   1.000
_cell.length_b   1.000
_cell.length_c   1.000
_cell.angle_alpha   90.00
_cell.angle_beta   90.00
_cell.angle_gamma   90.00
#
_symmetry.space_group_name_H-M   'P 1'
#
loop_
_entity.id
_entity.type
_entity.pdbx_description
1 polymer ?
#
loop_
_entity_poly.entity_id
_entity_poly.type
_entity_poly.pdbx_seq_one_letter_code
_entity_poly.pdbx_strand_id
1 'polypeptide(L)'
;MTATALIERDFAVPDIRCAGCIAKLEQGLVRDRRIAAARVNFTEKRVHLSCLPEAEMPDLVGAFASLGFEAHPVGNAPGEADPGAANTRELLRAVAVAGFAMMNIMLLSVSVWSGAAGATRDLFHWLSAMIALPTIAYAGRPFFRSAWRALRHRQTNMDVPISIGVLLASALSLYETATHGPHAYFDGAVMLLFFLLCGRWLDSVMRDRARGGVTALLRNMGTGAMVVGADGGSRWVDATTLDPGMVMLVAAGERLAADGVVLAGESRFDLSLLTGESAPVTAHVDDRVHAGTLNLDAPIRVRVTAAGADTAIADIARLMGEAAQGKSRYVRIADRAARLYAPAVHALALIAFAGWMIAGAGWHHSLLIAVAVLIITCPCALGLAVPAAQIVAAGELMRVGVLIKDGSALERLAEVDVALIDKTGTLTLGRPVALDLDRLDYRTKALLLALAQVSRHPLSEALRRDLTARDIEPEPVEKIREIPGFGVEASWKGRAVSLGRPDRDLTGSALTTQLSIDGEKVATVHFADQLRPDARSAIDALRASGLDTMILSGDRAEAVAPVARTLGLTAQTGMSPQDKLAAIARQAALGRKVLMIGDGLNDGPALAAGHASMAPGSASDAGKNAADCIFLGDRLMPVVQALRMARRTQAIVRQNFALAIGYNIIAVPLAFMGHVTPLVAALAMSGSSLMVVGNAMRLKRAAR
;
A
#
# COMPACT_ATOMS: atom_id res chain seq x y z
N MET A 1 17.56 -20.58 25.73
CA MET A 1 18.13 -20.13 24.45
C MET A 1 17.70 -18.69 24.27
N THR A 2 18.58 -17.73 24.45
CA THR A 2 18.33 -16.30 24.27
C THR A 2 18.03 -16.06 22.78
N ALA A 3 16.86 -15.53 22.48
CA ALA A 3 16.51 -15.13 21.13
C ALA A 3 17.49 -14.05 20.66
N THR A 4 18.35 -14.36 19.72
CA THR A 4 19.27 -13.41 19.10
C THR A 4 18.41 -12.37 18.36
N ALA A 5 18.49 -11.11 18.76
CA ALA A 5 17.75 -10.03 18.12
C ALA A 5 18.22 -9.92 16.65
N LEU A 6 17.30 -10.07 15.68
CA LEU A 6 17.56 -9.89 14.26
C LEU A 6 17.61 -8.40 13.93
N ILE A 7 18.50 -7.99 13.06
CA ILE A 7 18.58 -6.63 12.54
C ILE A 7 17.91 -6.59 11.15
N GLU A 8 17.09 -5.58 10.93
CA GLU A 8 16.41 -5.36 9.66
C GLU A 8 17.21 -4.37 8.79
N ARG A 9 17.34 -4.69 7.52
CA ARG A 9 18.09 -3.91 6.53
C ARG A 9 17.36 -3.85 5.20
N ASP A 10 17.29 -2.66 4.62
CA ASP A 10 16.67 -2.43 3.31
C ASP A 10 17.72 -2.19 2.23
N PHE A 11 17.52 -2.84 1.08
CA PHE A 11 18.35 -2.70 -0.10
C PHE A 11 17.51 -2.32 -1.32
N ALA A 12 17.91 -1.28 -2.03
CA ALA A 12 17.36 -0.97 -3.35
C ALA A 12 18.01 -1.88 -4.40
N VAL A 13 17.18 -2.60 -5.15
CA VAL A 13 17.59 -3.53 -6.21
C VAL A 13 16.86 -3.18 -7.50
N PRO A 14 17.39 -2.23 -8.32
CA PRO A 14 16.71 -1.70 -9.51
C PRO A 14 16.36 -2.76 -10.55
N ASP A 15 17.10 -3.87 -10.55
CA ASP A 15 17.00 -4.95 -11.53
C ASP A 15 15.89 -5.97 -11.26
N ILE A 16 15.07 -5.80 -10.23
CA ILE A 16 13.89 -6.64 -10.02
C ILE A 16 12.86 -6.30 -11.09
N ARG A 17 12.70 -7.18 -12.09
CA ARG A 17 11.86 -6.91 -13.28
C ARG A 17 10.77 -7.94 -13.50
N CYS A 18 10.85 -9.09 -12.86
CA CYS A 18 9.90 -10.19 -13.02
C CYS A 18 9.81 -11.03 -11.76
N ALA A 19 8.77 -11.83 -11.70
CA ALA A 19 8.53 -12.74 -10.59
C ALA A 19 9.62 -13.78 -10.40
N GLY A 20 10.30 -14.20 -11.46
CA GLY A 20 11.48 -15.06 -11.37
C GLY A 20 12.62 -14.42 -10.59
N CYS A 21 12.79 -13.09 -10.74
CA CYS A 21 13.76 -12.31 -9.97
C CYS A 21 13.43 -12.31 -8.48
N ILE A 22 12.14 -12.17 -8.13
CA ILE A 22 11.66 -12.18 -6.75
C ILE A 22 11.93 -13.53 -6.10
N ALA A 23 11.50 -14.62 -6.74
CA ALA A 23 11.70 -15.97 -6.20
C ALA A 23 13.19 -16.29 -6.02
N LYS A 24 14.04 -15.83 -6.96
CA LYS A 24 15.49 -16.03 -6.89
C LYS A 24 16.11 -15.28 -5.72
N LEU A 25 15.73 -14.02 -5.50
CA LEU A 25 16.21 -13.21 -4.38
C LEU A 25 15.75 -13.79 -3.04
N GLU A 26 14.45 -14.05 -2.87
CA GLU A 26 13.92 -14.56 -1.61
C GLU A 26 14.48 -15.95 -1.25
N GLN A 27 14.59 -16.87 -2.21
CA GLN A 27 15.11 -18.21 -1.95
C GLN A 27 16.65 -18.28 -1.95
N GLY A 28 17.29 -17.42 -2.73
CA GLY A 28 18.74 -17.41 -2.87
C GLY A 28 19.43 -16.74 -1.67
N LEU A 29 18.89 -15.62 -1.20
CA LEU A 29 19.47 -14.88 -0.07
C LEU A 29 19.37 -15.66 1.25
N VAL A 30 18.26 -16.35 1.49
CA VAL A 30 18.07 -17.19 2.70
C VAL A 30 19.02 -18.41 2.76
N ARG A 31 19.72 -18.74 1.68
CA ARG A 31 20.78 -19.77 1.70
C ARG A 31 22.04 -19.30 2.44
N ASP A 32 22.23 -17.99 2.56
CA ASP A 32 23.27 -17.43 3.41
C ASP A 32 22.83 -17.53 4.88
N ARG A 33 23.62 -18.22 5.71
CA ARG A 33 23.31 -18.45 7.13
C ARG A 33 23.16 -17.18 7.96
N ARG A 34 23.65 -16.06 7.47
CA ARG A 34 23.55 -14.73 8.10
C ARG A 34 22.19 -14.06 7.87
N ILE A 35 21.42 -14.56 6.90
CA ILE A 35 20.12 -13.99 6.50
C ILE A 35 19.01 -14.93 6.95
N ALA A 36 18.25 -14.52 7.95
CA ALA A 36 17.13 -15.29 8.48
C ALA A 36 15.89 -15.23 7.56
N ALA A 37 15.64 -14.07 6.96
CA ALA A 37 14.54 -13.87 6.02
C ALA A 37 14.90 -12.81 4.97
N ALA A 38 14.40 -13.00 3.75
CA ALA A 38 14.49 -12.03 2.67
C ALA A 38 13.11 -11.84 2.05
N ARG A 39 12.65 -10.60 1.95
CA ARG A 39 11.38 -10.24 1.32
C ARG A 39 11.61 -9.19 0.25
N VAL A 40 11.04 -9.43 -0.93
CA VAL A 40 11.20 -8.55 -2.08
C VAL A 40 9.95 -7.71 -2.28
N ASN A 41 10.11 -6.39 -2.19
CA ASN A 41 9.11 -5.43 -2.65
C ASN A 41 9.31 -5.15 -4.15
N PHE A 42 8.50 -5.79 -4.98
CA PHE A 42 8.57 -5.63 -6.45
C PHE A 42 8.23 -4.21 -6.89
N THR A 43 7.29 -3.57 -6.23
CA THR A 43 6.82 -2.23 -6.58
C THR A 43 7.88 -1.18 -6.30
N GLU A 44 8.53 -1.26 -5.16
CA GLU A 44 9.60 -0.33 -4.74
C GLU A 44 10.98 -0.75 -5.22
N LYS A 45 11.10 -1.96 -5.78
CA LYS A 45 12.38 -2.56 -6.13
C LYS A 45 13.34 -2.61 -4.94
N ARG A 46 12.81 -2.92 -3.77
CA ARG A 46 13.55 -3.07 -2.53
C ARG A 46 13.52 -4.51 -2.04
N VAL A 47 14.55 -4.87 -1.31
CA VAL A 47 14.63 -6.15 -0.62
C VAL A 47 14.85 -5.85 0.85
N HIS A 48 13.93 -6.32 1.67
CA HIS A 48 14.02 -6.26 3.11
C HIS A 48 14.65 -7.55 3.63
N LEU A 49 15.73 -7.42 4.39
CA LEU A 49 16.46 -8.52 4.98
C LEU A 49 16.34 -8.48 6.50
N SER A 50 15.96 -9.62 7.09
CA SER A 50 16.15 -9.87 8.52
C SER A 50 17.44 -10.68 8.66
N CYS A 51 18.50 -10.09 9.23
CA CYS A 51 19.82 -10.70 9.31
C CYS A 51 20.35 -10.73 10.75
N LEU A 52 21.33 -11.58 10.97
CA LEU A 52 22.02 -11.66 12.25
C LEU A 52 22.83 -10.38 12.49
N PRO A 53 23.05 -9.97 13.75
CA PRO A 53 23.81 -8.76 14.09
C PRO A 53 25.26 -8.74 13.55
N GLU A 54 25.81 -9.91 13.29
CA GLU A 54 27.19 -10.11 12.81
C GLU A 54 27.32 -9.93 11.29
N ALA A 55 26.21 -9.74 10.56
CA ALA A 55 26.21 -9.58 9.11
C ALA A 55 26.67 -8.17 8.72
N GLU A 56 27.86 -8.05 8.13
CA GLU A 56 28.39 -6.78 7.64
C GLU A 56 27.78 -6.36 6.30
N MET A 57 27.68 -5.04 6.04
CA MET A 57 27.11 -4.49 4.81
C MET A 57 27.77 -5.01 3.51
N PRO A 58 29.13 -5.08 3.41
CA PRO A 58 29.79 -5.62 2.20
C PRO A 58 29.39 -7.06 1.90
N ASP A 59 29.22 -7.89 2.93
CA ASP A 59 28.83 -9.30 2.81
C ASP A 59 27.41 -9.45 2.29
N LEU A 60 26.48 -8.63 2.81
CA LEU A 60 25.10 -8.62 2.34
C LEU A 60 25.02 -8.18 0.88
N VAL A 61 25.73 -7.12 0.48
CA VAL A 61 25.83 -6.69 -0.93
C VAL A 61 26.46 -7.80 -1.80
N GLY A 62 27.47 -8.50 -1.28
CA GLY A 62 28.09 -9.66 -1.94
C GLY A 62 27.11 -10.81 -2.19
N ALA A 63 26.19 -11.07 -1.24
CA ALA A 63 25.14 -12.06 -1.41
C ALA A 63 24.19 -11.74 -2.58
N PHE A 64 23.80 -10.48 -2.76
CA PHE A 64 23.04 -10.04 -3.94
C PHE A 64 23.84 -10.21 -5.24
N ALA A 65 25.11 -9.82 -5.23
CA ALA A 65 25.98 -9.93 -6.40
C ALA A 65 26.15 -11.39 -6.84
N SER A 66 26.25 -12.34 -5.91
CA SER A 66 26.33 -13.77 -6.19
C SER A 66 25.09 -14.30 -6.93
N LEU A 67 23.94 -13.68 -6.69
CA LEU A 67 22.67 -13.98 -7.35
C LEU A 67 22.49 -13.20 -8.67
N GLY A 68 23.43 -12.32 -9.02
CA GLY A 68 23.41 -11.51 -10.24
C GLY A 68 22.56 -10.26 -10.15
N PHE A 69 22.36 -9.71 -8.96
CA PHE A 69 21.65 -8.47 -8.73
C PHE A 69 22.58 -7.42 -8.14
N GLU A 70 22.41 -6.17 -8.59
CA GLU A 70 23.06 -5.02 -8.00
C GLU A 70 22.16 -4.48 -6.88
N ALA A 71 22.69 -4.38 -5.66
CA ALA A 71 21.96 -3.92 -4.50
C ALA A 71 22.68 -2.74 -3.85
N HIS A 72 21.92 -1.71 -3.52
CA HIS A 72 22.38 -0.54 -2.82
C HIS A 72 21.71 -0.46 -1.46
N PRO A 73 22.44 -0.34 -0.33
CA PRO A 73 21.82 -0.15 0.97
C PRO A 73 21.01 1.15 0.97
N VAL A 74 19.81 1.09 1.51
CA VAL A 74 18.95 2.28 1.64
C VAL A 74 19.16 2.84 3.04
N GLY A 75 19.77 4.04 3.11
CA GLY A 75 19.85 4.80 4.35
C GLY A 75 18.50 5.47 4.67
N ASN A 76 18.20 5.64 5.95
CA ASN A 76 16.99 6.36 6.41
C ASN A 76 17.12 7.89 6.30
N ALA A 77 18.07 8.43 5.54
CA ALA A 77 18.28 9.87 5.42
C ALA A 77 17.28 10.48 4.42
N PRO A 78 16.51 11.51 4.80
CA PRO A 78 15.69 12.29 3.89
C PRO A 78 16.58 13.08 2.95
N GLY A 79 16.64 12.70 1.66
CA GLY A 79 17.42 13.43 0.62
C GLY A 79 18.12 12.55 -0.40
N GLU A 80 18.22 11.24 -0.21
CA GLU A 80 18.77 10.36 -1.25
C GLU A 80 17.83 10.25 -2.45
N ALA A 81 18.39 10.50 -3.64
CA ALA A 81 17.66 10.46 -4.90
C ALA A 81 17.02 9.08 -5.08
N ASP A 82 15.70 9.04 -5.21
CA ASP A 82 14.92 7.83 -5.46
C ASP A 82 15.51 7.06 -6.67
N PRO A 83 16.04 5.84 -6.47
CA PRO A 83 16.60 5.03 -7.57
C PRO A 83 15.58 4.77 -8.68
N GLY A 84 14.28 4.80 -8.37
CA GLY A 84 13.19 4.71 -9.33
C GLY A 84 13.15 5.89 -10.29
N ALA A 85 13.25 7.10 -9.77
CA ALA A 85 13.24 8.32 -10.58
C ALA A 85 14.47 8.41 -11.52
N ALA A 86 15.63 7.92 -11.08
CA ALA A 86 16.84 7.85 -11.91
C ALA A 86 16.63 6.89 -13.10
N ASN A 87 16.08 5.71 -12.86
CA ASN A 87 15.78 4.72 -13.90
C ASN A 87 14.74 5.23 -14.91
N THR A 88 13.68 5.93 -14.43
CA THR A 88 12.66 6.52 -15.31
C THR A 88 13.22 7.61 -16.20
N ARG A 89 14.17 8.44 -15.70
CA ARG A 89 14.91 9.43 -16.51
C ARG A 89 15.83 8.79 -17.53
N GLU A 90 16.54 7.71 -17.18
CA GLU A 90 17.37 6.95 -18.12
C GLU A 90 16.52 6.39 -19.26
N LEU A 91 15.38 5.78 -18.96
CA LEU A 91 14.44 5.28 -19.96
C LEU A 91 13.91 6.39 -20.86
N LEU A 92 13.56 7.56 -20.30
CA LEU A 92 13.08 8.71 -21.09
C LEU A 92 14.15 9.19 -22.08
N ARG A 93 15.43 9.25 -21.65
CA ARG A 93 16.53 9.60 -22.56
C ARG A 93 16.69 8.57 -23.68
N ALA A 94 16.59 7.29 -23.35
CA ALA A 94 16.66 6.23 -24.35
C ALA A 94 15.48 6.31 -25.35
N VAL A 95 14.25 6.59 -24.89
CA VAL A 95 13.07 6.86 -25.74
C VAL A 95 13.32 8.05 -26.66
N ALA A 96 13.83 9.16 -26.14
CA ALA A 96 14.09 10.37 -26.93
C ALA A 96 15.10 10.12 -28.06
N VAL A 97 16.22 9.43 -27.72
CA VAL A 97 17.26 9.08 -28.70
C VAL A 97 16.72 8.11 -29.76
N ALA A 98 15.98 7.07 -29.34
CA ALA A 98 15.40 6.10 -30.29
C ALA A 98 14.32 6.76 -31.17
N GLY A 99 13.49 7.66 -30.60
CA GLY A 99 12.46 8.37 -31.35
C GLY A 99 13.03 9.32 -32.40
N PHE A 100 14.08 10.08 -32.03
CA PHE A 100 14.79 10.95 -32.96
C PHE A 100 15.42 10.15 -34.10
N ALA A 101 16.12 9.07 -33.80
CA ALA A 101 16.71 8.19 -34.80
C ALA A 101 15.66 7.54 -35.70
N MET A 102 14.55 7.05 -35.12
CA MET A 102 13.43 6.46 -35.85
C MET A 102 12.89 7.43 -36.91
N MET A 103 12.64 8.69 -36.55
CA MET A 103 12.12 9.68 -37.51
C MET A 103 13.08 9.92 -38.66
N ASN A 104 14.38 10.02 -38.39
CA ASN A 104 15.38 10.25 -39.43
C ASN A 104 15.54 9.04 -40.36
N ILE A 105 15.60 7.82 -39.81
CA ILE A 105 15.69 6.59 -40.59
C ILE A 105 14.43 6.39 -41.43
N MET A 106 13.26 6.70 -40.87
CA MET A 106 11.98 6.59 -41.61
C MET A 106 11.94 7.50 -42.83
N LEU A 107 12.46 8.72 -42.75
CA LEU A 107 12.61 9.65 -43.88
C LEU A 107 13.45 9.03 -45.01
N LEU A 108 14.58 8.37 -44.65
CA LEU A 108 15.44 7.70 -45.60
C LEU A 108 14.76 6.45 -46.21
N SER A 109 14.07 5.66 -45.39
CA SER A 109 13.33 4.47 -45.83
C SER A 109 12.16 4.80 -46.77
N VAL A 110 11.40 5.87 -46.49
CA VAL A 110 10.32 6.32 -47.40
C VAL A 110 10.88 6.69 -48.76
N SER A 111 12.05 7.32 -48.82
CA SER A 111 12.69 7.66 -50.12
C SER A 111 13.08 6.40 -50.90
N VAL A 112 13.55 5.33 -50.22
CA VAL A 112 13.83 4.04 -50.86
C VAL A 112 12.56 3.37 -51.36
N TRP A 113 11.49 3.38 -50.56
CA TRP A 113 10.19 2.81 -50.96
C TRP A 113 9.53 3.57 -52.08
N SER A 114 9.81 4.88 -52.22
CA SER A 114 9.31 5.74 -53.31
C SER A 114 10.06 5.57 -54.63
N GLY A 115 11.04 4.64 -54.68
CA GLY A 115 11.71 4.28 -55.92
C GLY A 115 13.17 4.66 -56.05
N ALA A 116 13.85 5.10 -55.01
CA ALA A 116 15.29 5.29 -55.02
C ALA A 116 16.01 3.98 -55.31
N ALA A 117 16.83 3.91 -56.36
CA ALA A 117 17.51 2.72 -56.85
C ALA A 117 19.00 2.94 -57.02
N GLY A 118 19.77 1.85 -57.14
CA GLY A 118 21.20 1.87 -57.36
C GLY A 118 21.98 2.57 -56.25
N ALA A 119 22.94 3.42 -56.60
CA ALA A 119 23.83 4.10 -55.65
C ALA A 119 23.11 4.97 -54.62
N THR A 120 21.95 5.56 -54.99
CA THR A 120 21.14 6.39 -54.06
C THR A 120 20.50 5.54 -52.97
N ARG A 121 19.98 4.35 -53.30
CA ARG A 121 19.48 3.41 -52.33
C ARG A 121 20.59 2.94 -51.38
N ASP A 122 21.73 2.56 -51.91
CA ASP A 122 22.86 2.08 -51.13
C ASP A 122 23.37 3.19 -50.18
N LEU A 123 23.42 4.43 -50.62
CA LEU A 123 23.74 5.58 -49.75
C LEU A 123 22.73 5.72 -48.61
N PHE A 124 21.42 5.61 -48.88
CA PHE A 124 20.41 5.72 -47.84
C PHE A 124 20.46 4.55 -46.84
N HIS A 125 20.77 3.32 -47.30
CA HIS A 125 20.99 2.17 -46.42
C HIS A 125 22.20 2.41 -45.49
N TRP A 126 23.35 2.92 -46.00
CA TRP A 126 24.53 3.22 -45.21
C TRP A 126 24.27 4.37 -44.22
N LEU A 127 23.57 5.44 -44.61
CA LEU A 127 23.15 6.51 -43.71
C LEU A 127 22.24 5.99 -42.60
N SER A 128 21.28 5.13 -42.94
CA SER A 128 20.42 4.48 -41.99
C SER A 128 21.20 3.61 -41.00
N ALA A 129 22.19 2.85 -41.46
CA ALA A 129 23.09 2.07 -40.63
C ALA A 129 23.88 2.94 -39.63
N MET A 130 24.44 4.07 -40.12
CA MET A 130 25.20 5.01 -39.28
C MET A 130 24.36 5.63 -38.17
N ILE A 131 23.07 5.84 -38.38
CA ILE A 131 22.14 6.32 -37.36
C ILE A 131 21.67 5.18 -36.46
N ALA A 132 21.31 4.03 -37.03
CA ALA A 132 20.69 2.92 -36.32
C ALA A 132 21.65 2.25 -35.35
N LEU A 133 22.86 1.89 -35.75
CA LEU A 133 23.79 1.11 -34.94
C LEU A 133 24.20 1.80 -33.64
N PRO A 134 24.60 3.09 -33.63
CA PRO A 134 24.86 3.80 -32.38
C PRO A 134 23.61 3.96 -31.51
N THR A 135 22.45 4.18 -32.15
CA THR A 135 21.17 4.29 -31.44
C THR A 135 20.82 2.98 -30.73
N ILE A 136 20.92 1.85 -31.41
CA ILE A 136 20.65 0.53 -30.85
C ILE A 136 21.62 0.22 -29.73
N ALA A 137 22.91 0.53 -29.90
CA ALA A 137 23.93 0.35 -28.86
C ALA A 137 23.65 1.19 -27.61
N TYR A 138 23.19 2.44 -27.76
CA TYR A 138 22.87 3.31 -26.64
C TYR A 138 21.49 3.01 -26.04
N ALA A 139 20.43 3.11 -26.83
CA ALA A 139 19.06 2.99 -26.38
C ALA A 139 18.67 1.55 -26.01
N GLY A 140 19.36 0.54 -26.57
CA GLY A 140 19.18 -0.87 -26.26
C GLY A 140 19.82 -1.31 -24.93
N ARG A 141 20.67 -0.49 -24.32
CA ARG A 141 21.39 -0.84 -23.07
C ARG A 141 20.51 -1.41 -21.97
N PRO A 142 19.31 -0.88 -21.66
CA PRO A 142 18.45 -1.45 -20.63
C PRO A 142 18.02 -2.89 -20.90
N PHE A 143 17.86 -3.26 -22.17
CA PHE A 143 17.53 -4.63 -22.59
C PHE A 143 18.76 -5.52 -22.61
N PHE A 144 19.85 -5.09 -23.23
CA PHE A 144 21.05 -5.87 -23.40
C PHE A 144 21.74 -6.21 -22.07
N ARG A 145 21.86 -5.25 -21.16
CA ARG A 145 22.40 -5.49 -19.80
C ARG A 145 21.58 -6.51 -19.02
N SER A 146 20.26 -6.42 -19.12
CA SER A 146 19.35 -7.35 -18.45
C SER A 146 19.41 -8.74 -19.05
N ALA A 147 19.41 -8.84 -20.40
CA ALA A 147 19.54 -10.11 -21.11
C ALA A 147 20.88 -10.78 -20.83
N TRP A 148 21.97 -10.05 -20.89
CA TRP A 148 23.33 -10.56 -20.62
C TRP A 148 23.46 -11.11 -19.19
N ARG A 149 22.96 -10.39 -18.19
CA ARG A 149 22.96 -10.88 -16.81
C ARG A 149 22.15 -12.17 -16.65
N ALA A 150 20.96 -12.24 -17.24
CA ALA A 150 20.15 -13.45 -17.21
C ALA A 150 20.87 -14.64 -17.82
N LEU A 151 21.45 -14.48 -19.02
CA LEU A 151 22.16 -15.54 -19.73
C LEU A 151 23.43 -16.01 -18.98
N ARG A 152 24.19 -15.06 -18.40
CA ARG A 152 25.39 -15.40 -17.60
C ARG A 152 25.02 -16.28 -16.39
N HIS A 153 23.81 -16.15 -15.85
CA HIS A 153 23.30 -17.01 -14.77
C HIS A 153 22.46 -18.19 -15.28
N ARG A 154 22.56 -18.54 -16.57
CA ARG A 154 21.82 -19.65 -17.21
C ARG A 154 20.30 -19.54 -17.05
N GLN A 155 19.79 -18.31 -17.07
CA GLN A 155 18.36 -18.01 -16.96
C GLN A 155 17.90 -17.24 -18.19
N THR A 156 16.60 -17.33 -18.49
CA THR A 156 15.95 -16.52 -19.52
C THR A 156 14.97 -15.56 -18.86
N ASN A 157 14.98 -14.31 -19.31
CA ASN A 157 13.99 -13.30 -18.97
C ASN A 157 13.37 -12.75 -20.27
N MET A 158 12.36 -11.87 -20.14
CA MET A 158 11.70 -11.28 -21.30
C MET A 158 12.62 -10.36 -22.15
N ASP A 159 13.76 -9.94 -21.62
CA ASP A 159 14.70 -9.08 -22.34
C ASP A 159 15.63 -9.91 -23.29
N VAL A 160 15.74 -11.21 -23.08
CA VAL A 160 16.55 -12.10 -23.94
C VAL A 160 15.97 -12.20 -25.35
N PRO A 161 14.69 -12.59 -25.57
CA PRO A 161 14.12 -12.65 -26.90
C PRO A 161 14.09 -11.28 -27.58
N ILE A 162 13.84 -10.20 -26.84
CA ILE A 162 13.86 -8.82 -27.37
C ILE A 162 15.26 -8.45 -27.87
N SER A 163 16.30 -8.72 -27.06
CA SER A 163 17.68 -8.42 -27.42
C SER A 163 18.12 -9.24 -28.64
N ILE A 164 17.75 -10.51 -28.68
CA ILE A 164 18.01 -11.38 -29.86
C ILE A 164 17.31 -10.82 -31.10
N GLY A 165 16.04 -10.45 -31.01
CA GLY A 165 15.26 -9.93 -32.14
C GLY A 165 15.85 -8.64 -32.71
N VAL A 166 16.21 -7.66 -31.83
CA VAL A 166 16.83 -6.40 -32.25
C VAL A 166 18.20 -6.64 -32.89
N LEU A 167 19.02 -7.48 -32.28
CA LEU A 167 20.35 -7.78 -32.81
C LEU A 167 20.31 -8.54 -34.14
N LEU A 168 19.40 -9.53 -34.30
CA LEU A 168 19.21 -10.26 -35.54
C LEU A 168 18.69 -9.35 -36.65
N ALA A 169 17.69 -8.49 -36.38
CA ALA A 169 17.19 -7.53 -37.35
C ALA A 169 18.27 -6.54 -37.79
N SER A 170 19.12 -6.10 -36.86
CA SER A 170 20.26 -5.19 -37.15
C SER A 170 21.35 -5.88 -37.97
N ALA A 171 21.70 -7.11 -37.63
CA ALA A 171 22.69 -7.91 -38.34
C ALA A 171 22.23 -8.23 -39.75
N LEU A 172 20.96 -8.58 -39.93
CA LEU A 172 20.36 -8.81 -41.23
C LEU A 172 20.39 -7.55 -42.10
N SER A 173 20.01 -6.41 -41.51
CA SER A 173 20.02 -5.12 -42.21
C SER A 173 21.44 -4.71 -42.63
N LEU A 174 22.45 -4.98 -41.80
CA LEU A 174 23.84 -4.71 -42.13
C LEU A 174 24.34 -5.65 -43.25
N TYR A 175 23.97 -6.92 -43.22
CA TYR A 175 24.27 -7.88 -44.29
C TYR A 175 23.66 -7.43 -45.60
N GLU A 176 22.38 -7.08 -45.66
CA GLU A 176 21.70 -6.56 -46.87
C GLU A 176 22.37 -5.30 -47.40
N THR A 177 22.75 -4.36 -46.51
CA THR A 177 23.45 -3.14 -46.89
C THR A 177 24.82 -3.44 -47.50
N ALA A 178 25.59 -4.36 -46.92
CA ALA A 178 26.92 -4.76 -47.40
C ALA A 178 26.89 -5.54 -48.71
N THR A 179 25.80 -6.28 -48.98
CA THR A 179 25.63 -7.11 -50.18
C THR A 179 24.79 -6.39 -51.26
N HIS A 180 24.56 -5.09 -51.10
CA HIS A 180 23.71 -4.29 -52.02
C HIS A 180 22.29 -4.81 -52.19
N GLY A 181 21.76 -5.48 -51.17
CA GLY A 181 20.42 -6.04 -51.14
C GLY A 181 19.31 -5.01 -51.30
N PRO A 182 18.10 -5.44 -51.71
CA PRO A 182 17.01 -4.53 -52.01
C PRO A 182 16.36 -3.92 -50.75
N HIS A 183 16.52 -4.51 -49.58
CA HIS A 183 15.81 -4.14 -48.35
C HIS A 183 16.76 -4.08 -47.12
N ALA A 184 16.86 -2.93 -46.51
CA ALA A 184 17.46 -2.79 -45.19
C ALA A 184 16.39 -2.53 -44.15
N TYR A 185 16.40 -3.26 -43.01
CA TYR A 185 15.35 -3.25 -41.97
C TYR A 185 15.78 -2.45 -40.72
N PHE A 186 16.65 -1.45 -40.88
CA PHE A 186 17.08 -0.60 -39.76
C PHE A 186 15.92 0.20 -39.16
N ASP A 187 14.98 0.64 -39.98
CA ASP A 187 13.74 1.30 -39.57
C ASP A 187 12.92 0.40 -38.65
N GLY A 188 12.71 -0.86 -39.04
CA GLY A 188 12.03 -1.85 -38.23
C GLY A 188 12.71 -2.14 -36.89
N ALA A 189 14.06 -2.28 -36.91
CA ALA A 189 14.82 -2.57 -35.69
C ALA A 189 14.78 -1.40 -34.69
N VAL A 190 14.97 -0.15 -35.17
CA VAL A 190 14.94 1.04 -34.30
C VAL A 190 13.52 1.37 -33.86
N MET A 191 12.52 1.19 -34.71
CA MET A 191 11.11 1.38 -34.38
C MET A 191 10.66 0.35 -33.33
N LEU A 192 11.04 -0.93 -33.46
CA LEU A 192 10.81 -1.95 -32.46
C LEU A 192 11.40 -1.52 -31.11
N LEU A 193 12.65 -1.11 -31.09
CA LEU A 193 13.34 -0.66 -29.88
C LEU A 193 12.63 0.55 -29.26
N PHE A 194 12.21 1.51 -30.08
CA PHE A 194 11.48 2.70 -29.62
C PHE A 194 10.17 2.33 -28.93
N PHE A 195 9.31 1.50 -29.54
CA PHE A 195 8.03 1.11 -28.94
C PHE A 195 8.21 0.28 -27.68
N LEU A 196 9.20 -0.60 -27.63
CA LEU A 196 9.54 -1.36 -26.42
C LEU A 196 9.99 -0.43 -25.28
N LEU A 197 10.80 0.58 -25.59
CA LEU A 197 11.23 1.59 -24.62
C LEU A 197 10.05 2.47 -24.15
N CYS A 198 9.16 2.87 -25.06
CA CYS A 198 7.94 3.61 -24.70
C CYS A 198 7.07 2.80 -23.73
N GLY A 199 6.84 1.52 -24.01
CA GLY A 199 6.10 0.63 -23.12
C GLY A 199 6.75 0.52 -21.75
N ARG A 200 8.07 0.37 -21.71
CA ARG A 200 8.84 0.25 -20.48
C ARG A 200 8.88 1.56 -19.68
N TRP A 201 9.03 2.69 -20.35
CA TRP A 201 8.98 4.01 -19.73
C TRP A 201 7.60 4.29 -19.15
N LEU A 202 6.53 4.01 -19.89
CA LEU A 202 5.16 4.20 -19.44
C LEU A 202 4.86 3.33 -18.20
N ASP A 203 5.31 2.08 -18.20
CA ASP A 203 5.22 1.17 -17.06
C ASP A 203 5.96 1.73 -15.82
N SER A 204 7.18 2.30 -16.03
CA SER A 204 7.95 2.95 -14.96
C SER A 204 7.21 4.17 -14.40
N VAL A 205 6.70 5.06 -15.27
CA VAL A 205 5.93 6.25 -14.87
C VAL A 205 4.66 5.87 -14.09
N MET A 206 3.95 4.83 -14.52
CA MET A 206 2.74 4.36 -13.80
C MET A 206 3.08 3.84 -12.40
N ARG A 207 4.17 3.09 -12.27
CA ARG A 207 4.67 2.64 -10.96
C ARG A 207 5.11 3.80 -10.07
N ASP A 208 5.84 4.76 -10.62
CA ASP A 208 6.29 5.94 -9.87
C ASP A 208 5.10 6.80 -9.39
N ARG A 209 4.07 6.97 -10.23
CA ARG A 209 2.82 7.64 -9.81
C ARG A 209 2.08 6.92 -8.70
N ALA A 210 2.13 5.60 -8.69
CA ALA A 210 1.53 4.79 -7.63
C ALA A 210 2.29 4.91 -6.31
N ARG A 211 3.64 4.93 -6.37
CA ARG A 211 4.51 5.20 -5.21
C ARG A 211 4.33 6.62 -4.68
N GLY A 212 4.08 7.58 -5.57
CA GLY A 212 3.93 8.99 -5.23
C GLY A 212 2.88 9.27 -4.16
N GLY A 213 1.86 8.41 -4.00
CA GLY A 213 0.87 8.50 -2.94
C GLY A 213 1.46 8.36 -1.54
N VAL A 214 2.32 7.36 -1.32
CA VAL A 214 2.99 7.12 -0.02
C VAL A 214 4.04 8.19 0.26
N THR A 215 4.87 8.47 -0.73
CA THR A 215 5.92 9.49 -0.61
C THR A 215 5.34 10.91 -0.44
N ALA A 216 4.15 11.17 -1.00
CA ALA A 216 3.47 12.45 -0.80
C ALA A 216 2.99 12.65 0.64
N LEU A 217 2.59 11.58 1.34
CA LEU A 217 2.25 11.65 2.78
C LEU A 217 3.47 12.09 3.60
N LEU A 218 4.62 11.44 3.38
CA LEU A 218 5.85 11.77 4.10
C LEU A 218 6.39 13.17 3.74
N ARG A 219 6.27 13.60 2.48
CA ARG A 219 6.67 14.96 2.05
C ARG A 219 5.82 16.07 2.63
N ASN A 220 4.62 15.76 3.09
CA ASN A 220 3.72 16.72 3.72
C ASN A 220 3.93 16.85 5.23
N MET A 221 4.90 16.15 5.82
CA MET A 221 5.35 16.42 7.20
C MET A 221 6.07 17.77 7.26
N GLY A 222 5.95 18.47 8.38
CA GLY A 222 6.77 19.66 8.65
C GLY A 222 8.26 19.29 8.63
N THR A 223 9.09 20.11 8.00
CA THR A 223 10.55 19.90 7.94
C THR A 223 11.24 20.12 9.29
N GLY A 224 10.55 20.74 10.24
CA GLY A 224 11.03 21.04 11.58
C GLY A 224 9.97 21.83 12.34
N ALA A 225 10.29 22.23 13.56
CA ALA A 225 9.41 23.03 14.42
C ALA A 225 10.20 24.04 15.25
N MET A 226 9.55 25.12 15.64
CA MET A 226 10.05 26.01 16.69
C MET A 226 9.86 25.34 18.04
N VAL A 227 10.95 25.02 18.74
CA VAL A 227 10.93 24.39 20.07
C VAL A 227 11.20 25.43 21.12
N VAL A 228 10.37 25.46 22.16
CA VAL A 228 10.50 26.35 23.31
C VAL A 228 11.43 25.71 24.34
N GLY A 229 12.53 26.36 24.63
CA GLY A 229 13.49 25.92 25.66
C GLY A 229 13.01 26.21 27.08
N ALA A 230 13.68 25.61 28.07
CA ALA A 230 13.40 25.85 29.49
C ALA A 230 13.65 27.31 29.93
N ASP A 231 14.47 28.03 29.15
CA ASP A 231 14.80 29.46 29.32
C ASP A 231 13.74 30.39 28.72
N GLY A 232 12.67 29.85 28.13
CA GLY A 232 11.62 30.60 27.43
C GLY A 232 12.02 31.08 26.03
N GLY A 233 13.26 30.84 25.59
CA GLY A 233 13.71 31.07 24.23
C GLY A 233 13.15 30.03 23.26
N SER A 234 12.96 30.44 22.01
CA SER A 234 12.52 29.52 20.94
C SER A 234 13.63 29.33 19.92
N ARG A 235 13.86 28.10 19.47
CA ARG A 235 14.82 27.74 18.44
C ARG A 235 14.19 26.80 17.41
N TRP A 236 14.62 26.96 16.15
CA TRP A 236 14.23 26.00 15.12
C TRP A 236 14.98 24.68 15.31
N VAL A 237 14.23 23.56 15.26
CA VAL A 237 14.76 22.18 15.38
C VAL A 237 14.24 21.39 14.18
N ASP A 238 15.14 20.71 13.49
CA ASP A 238 14.78 19.83 12.37
C ASP A 238 13.91 18.66 12.85
N ALA A 239 12.96 18.22 12.03
CA ALA A 239 12.03 17.14 12.35
C ALA A 239 12.74 15.82 12.75
N THR A 240 13.93 15.58 12.21
CA THR A 240 14.74 14.38 12.51
C THR A 240 15.43 14.41 13.88
N THR A 241 15.48 15.59 14.52
CA THR A 241 16.12 15.81 15.81
C THR A 241 15.13 16.20 16.92
N LEU A 242 13.84 16.10 16.62
CA LEU A 242 12.79 16.28 17.62
C LEU A 242 12.71 15.04 18.52
N ASP A 243 12.71 15.25 19.82
CA ASP A 243 12.59 14.18 20.82
C ASP A 243 11.28 14.29 21.62
N PRO A 244 10.72 13.16 22.08
CA PRO A 244 9.58 13.17 22.99
C PRO A 244 9.85 14.01 24.25
N GLY A 245 8.86 14.82 24.63
CA GLY A 245 8.96 15.74 25.76
C GLY A 245 9.29 17.19 25.36
N MET A 246 9.84 17.44 24.19
CA MET A 246 10.05 18.80 23.67
C MET A 246 8.71 19.51 23.48
N VAL A 247 8.69 20.84 23.58
CA VAL A 247 7.49 21.66 23.36
C VAL A 247 7.64 22.44 22.06
N MET A 248 6.84 22.07 21.05
CA MET A 248 6.80 22.79 19.78
C MET A 248 5.78 23.95 19.86
N LEU A 249 6.13 25.06 19.26
CA LEU A 249 5.21 26.15 18.92
C LEU A 249 4.84 26.00 17.45
N VAL A 250 3.56 25.84 17.17
CA VAL A 250 3.05 25.64 15.80
C VAL A 250 2.16 26.83 15.45
N ALA A 251 2.58 27.62 14.47
CA ALA A 251 1.82 28.79 14.03
C ALA A 251 0.65 28.41 13.11
N ALA A 252 -0.30 29.31 12.92
CA ALA A 252 -1.34 29.15 11.92
C ALA A 252 -0.71 29.04 10.50
N GLY A 253 -1.18 28.09 9.69
CA GLY A 253 -0.62 27.79 8.37
C GLY A 253 0.57 26.85 8.40
N GLU A 254 1.07 26.41 9.56
CA GLU A 254 2.17 25.46 9.68
C GLU A 254 1.67 24.01 9.79
N ARG A 255 2.48 23.10 9.26
CA ARG A 255 2.28 21.65 9.44
C ARG A 255 3.06 21.14 10.63
N LEU A 256 2.42 20.27 11.41
CA LEU A 256 3.09 19.62 12.53
C LEU A 256 4.23 18.72 12.05
N ALA A 257 5.40 18.86 12.69
CA ALA A 257 6.59 18.06 12.41
C ALA A 257 6.65 16.74 13.19
N ALA A 258 5.88 16.64 14.29
CA ALA A 258 5.84 15.49 15.18
C ALA A 258 4.42 15.28 15.73
N ASP A 259 4.14 14.07 16.23
CA ASP A 259 2.92 13.79 16.99
C ASP A 259 3.03 14.40 18.40
N GLY A 260 1.92 14.86 18.94
CA GLY A 260 1.95 15.46 20.27
C GLY A 260 0.59 15.67 20.91
N VAL A 261 0.63 16.30 22.08
CA VAL A 261 -0.54 16.71 22.85
C VAL A 261 -0.53 18.22 23.00
N VAL A 262 -1.66 18.87 22.77
CA VAL A 262 -1.82 20.31 22.90
C VAL A 262 -1.66 20.71 24.38
N LEU A 263 -0.71 21.60 24.67
CA LEU A 263 -0.47 22.13 26.01
C LEU A 263 -1.18 23.46 26.28
N ALA A 264 -1.29 24.28 25.24
CA ALA A 264 -1.91 25.59 25.32
C ALA A 264 -2.38 26.07 23.95
N GLY A 265 -3.50 26.78 23.94
CA GLY A 265 -4.15 27.27 22.73
C GLY A 265 -5.25 26.33 22.26
N GLU A 266 -6.04 26.81 21.31
CA GLU A 266 -7.10 26.09 20.60
C GLU A 266 -7.00 26.46 19.12
N SER A 267 -7.08 25.48 18.24
CA SER A 267 -7.08 25.73 16.80
C SER A 267 -7.78 24.62 16.03
N ARG A 268 -8.16 24.90 14.79
CA ARG A 268 -8.68 23.91 13.86
C ARG A 268 -7.54 23.30 13.04
N PHE A 269 -7.66 22.01 12.78
CA PHE A 269 -6.69 21.23 12.02
C PHE A 269 -7.31 20.62 10.80
N ASP A 270 -6.62 20.71 9.67
CA ASP A 270 -6.93 19.92 8.48
C ASP A 270 -6.28 18.53 8.62
N LEU A 271 -7.12 17.54 8.86
CA LEU A 271 -6.75 16.13 8.97
C LEU A 271 -6.94 15.36 7.66
N SER A 272 -7.26 16.02 6.55
CA SER A 272 -7.63 15.39 5.27
C SER A 272 -6.56 14.40 4.75
N LEU A 273 -5.29 14.65 5.06
CA LEU A 273 -4.18 13.74 4.74
C LEU A 273 -4.22 12.42 5.51
N LEU A 274 -4.75 12.42 6.73
CA LEU A 274 -4.80 11.23 7.59
C LEU A 274 -6.14 10.52 7.52
N THR A 275 -7.24 11.27 7.51
CA THR A 275 -8.60 10.72 7.61
C THR A 275 -9.33 10.70 6.27
N GLY A 276 -8.86 11.46 5.28
CA GLY A 276 -9.58 11.69 4.02
C GLY A 276 -10.79 12.63 4.15
N GLU A 277 -11.08 13.14 5.34
CA GLU A 277 -12.18 14.08 5.59
C GLU A 277 -11.72 15.52 5.42
N SER A 278 -12.45 16.29 4.62
CA SER A 278 -12.11 17.69 4.33
C SER A 278 -12.60 18.67 5.41
N ALA A 279 -13.39 18.23 6.39
CA ALA A 279 -13.88 19.07 7.45
C ALA A 279 -12.79 19.26 8.52
N PRO A 280 -12.40 20.52 8.84
CA PRO A 280 -11.42 20.77 9.90
C PRO A 280 -11.93 20.30 11.26
N VAL A 281 -11.04 19.77 12.07
CA VAL A 281 -11.34 19.32 13.44
C VAL A 281 -10.72 20.28 14.43
N THR A 282 -11.50 20.75 15.41
CA THR A 282 -10.98 21.60 16.49
C THR A 282 -10.23 20.76 17.52
N ALA A 283 -9.03 21.17 17.88
CA ALA A 283 -8.24 20.57 18.94
C ALA A 283 -8.10 21.57 20.11
N HIS A 284 -8.40 21.06 21.30
CA HIS A 284 -8.31 21.75 22.58
C HIS A 284 -7.08 21.29 23.37
N VAL A 285 -6.83 21.92 24.50
CA VAL A 285 -5.80 21.46 25.46
C VAL A 285 -6.05 20.00 25.86
N ASP A 286 -4.98 19.20 25.92
CA ASP A 286 -4.94 17.75 26.13
C ASP A 286 -5.39 16.88 24.93
N ASP A 287 -5.83 17.47 23.82
CA ASP A 287 -6.10 16.69 22.60
C ASP A 287 -4.82 16.26 21.89
N ARG A 288 -4.88 15.07 21.26
CA ARG A 288 -3.78 14.56 20.45
C ARG A 288 -3.83 15.16 19.04
N VAL A 289 -2.67 15.60 18.57
CA VAL A 289 -2.46 16.10 17.22
C VAL A 289 -1.34 15.32 16.55
N HIS A 290 -1.42 15.15 15.22
CA HIS A 290 -0.53 14.27 14.48
C HIS A 290 0.36 15.02 13.50
N ALA A 291 1.57 14.50 13.30
CA ALA A 291 2.50 15.00 12.28
C ALA A 291 1.83 15.07 10.90
N GLY A 292 2.21 16.08 10.11
CA GLY A 292 1.68 16.30 8.76
C GLY A 292 0.32 17.00 8.71
N THR A 293 -0.41 17.13 9.82
CA THR A 293 -1.66 17.91 9.88
C THR A 293 -1.37 19.41 9.83
N LEU A 294 -2.25 20.17 9.18
CA LEU A 294 -2.09 21.61 9.01
C LEU A 294 -2.87 22.35 10.09
N ASN A 295 -2.19 23.19 10.86
CA ASN A 295 -2.81 24.12 11.80
C ASN A 295 -3.42 25.28 11.03
N LEU A 296 -4.72 25.58 11.21
CA LEU A 296 -5.42 26.55 10.37
C LEU A 296 -5.54 27.95 10.98
N ASP A 297 -5.87 28.07 12.27
CA ASP A 297 -6.41 29.34 12.80
C ASP A 297 -5.47 30.08 13.74
N ALA A 298 -4.94 29.42 14.77
CA ALA A 298 -4.23 30.06 15.87
C ALA A 298 -2.95 29.34 16.26
N PRO A 299 -1.93 30.04 16.76
CA PRO A 299 -0.73 29.40 17.27
C PRO A 299 -1.03 28.57 18.52
N ILE A 300 -0.47 27.36 18.58
CA ILE A 300 -0.61 26.43 19.70
C ILE A 300 0.74 25.94 20.20
N ARG A 301 0.79 25.49 21.44
CA ARG A 301 1.92 24.77 22.01
C ARG A 301 1.61 23.29 22.11
N VAL A 302 2.48 22.45 21.57
CA VAL A 302 2.30 21.01 21.49
C VAL A 302 3.50 20.33 22.14
N ARG A 303 3.26 19.45 23.11
CA ARG A 303 4.31 18.57 23.66
C ARG A 303 4.46 17.37 22.76
N VAL A 304 5.65 17.16 22.24
CA VAL A 304 6.01 16.02 21.38
C VAL A 304 5.83 14.71 22.15
N THR A 305 5.10 13.77 21.57
CA THR A 305 4.93 12.41 22.08
C THR A 305 5.64 11.36 21.22
N ALA A 306 5.72 11.59 19.89
CA ALA A 306 6.48 10.76 18.97
C ALA A 306 7.02 11.61 17.81
N ALA A 307 8.21 11.30 17.33
CA ALA A 307 8.89 12.05 16.26
C ALA A 307 9.55 11.11 15.26
N GLY A 308 9.85 11.62 14.04
CA GLY A 308 10.55 10.86 13.00
C GLY A 308 9.83 9.58 12.59
N ALA A 309 10.50 8.44 12.74
CA ALA A 309 9.99 7.12 12.36
C ALA A 309 8.84 6.60 13.24
N ASP A 310 8.68 7.16 14.43
CA ASP A 310 7.68 6.71 15.41
C ASP A 310 6.37 7.49 15.31
N THR A 311 6.24 8.42 14.36
CA THR A 311 5.00 9.17 14.12
C THR A 311 3.93 8.29 13.47
N ALA A 312 2.66 8.59 13.74
CA ALA A 312 1.52 7.88 13.13
C ALA A 312 1.59 7.86 11.60
N ILE A 313 2.05 8.95 10.99
CA ILE A 313 2.19 9.04 9.52
C ILE A 313 3.34 8.17 8.99
N ALA A 314 4.45 8.07 9.74
CA ALA A 314 5.57 7.20 9.40
C ALA A 314 5.18 5.73 9.53
N ASP A 315 4.43 5.37 10.57
CA ASP A 315 3.84 4.03 10.74
C ASP A 315 2.91 3.67 9.58
N ILE A 316 2.04 4.59 9.16
CA ILE A 316 1.18 4.41 7.98
C ILE A 316 2.03 4.15 6.73
N ALA A 317 3.08 4.94 6.50
CA ALA A 317 3.97 4.78 5.36
C ALA A 317 4.73 3.44 5.39
N ARG A 318 5.20 3.01 6.57
CA ARG A 318 5.84 1.70 6.78
C ARG A 318 4.88 0.55 6.48
N LEU A 319 3.67 0.59 7.04
CA LEU A 319 2.63 -0.42 6.79
C LEU A 319 2.25 -0.51 5.31
N MET A 320 2.23 0.62 4.59
CA MET A 320 2.01 0.65 3.15
C MET A 320 3.19 0.05 2.37
N GLY A 321 4.43 0.27 2.82
CA GLY A 321 5.62 -0.36 2.25
C GLY A 321 5.61 -1.88 2.43
N GLU A 322 5.22 -2.37 3.60
CA GLU A 322 5.05 -3.80 3.89
C GLU A 322 3.92 -4.43 3.06
N ALA A 323 2.80 -3.71 2.87
CA ALA A 323 1.67 -4.15 2.05
C ALA A 323 2.05 -4.44 0.60
N ALA A 324 3.01 -3.71 0.06
CA ALA A 324 3.50 -3.94 -1.30
C ALA A 324 4.30 -5.26 -1.43
N GLN A 325 4.61 -5.97 -0.33
CA GLN A 325 5.42 -7.18 -0.32
C GLN A 325 4.60 -8.48 -0.43
N GLY A 326 3.31 -8.45 -0.14
CA GLY A 326 2.42 -9.63 -0.18
C GLY A 326 2.21 -10.16 -1.61
N LYS A 327 2.47 -11.47 -1.83
CA LYS A 327 2.19 -12.11 -3.14
C LYS A 327 0.76 -12.58 -3.22
N SER A 328 -0.05 -11.90 -4.02
CA SER A 328 -1.40 -12.33 -4.34
C SER A 328 -1.43 -13.69 -5.07
N ARG A 329 -2.53 -14.43 -4.94
CA ARG A 329 -2.74 -15.71 -5.65
C ARG A 329 -2.62 -15.53 -7.17
N TYR A 330 -3.15 -14.44 -7.70
CA TYR A 330 -3.09 -14.13 -9.13
C TYR A 330 -1.67 -13.79 -9.58
N VAL A 331 -0.87 -13.10 -8.76
CA VAL A 331 0.55 -12.87 -9.04
C VAL A 331 1.28 -14.21 -9.12
N ARG A 332 1.04 -15.14 -8.17
CA ARG A 332 1.65 -16.49 -8.23
C ARG A 332 1.26 -17.28 -9.47
N ILE A 333 0.02 -17.16 -9.95
CA ILE A 333 -0.45 -17.81 -11.18
C ILE A 333 0.24 -17.18 -12.40
N ALA A 334 0.27 -15.85 -12.50
CA ALA A 334 0.97 -15.14 -13.57
C ALA A 334 2.46 -15.49 -13.61
N ASP A 335 3.10 -15.63 -12.45
CA ASP A 335 4.50 -16.02 -12.29
C ASP A 335 4.78 -17.45 -12.79
N ARG A 336 3.89 -18.39 -12.45
CA ARG A 336 4.00 -19.77 -12.90
C ARG A 336 3.82 -19.87 -14.43
N ALA A 337 2.82 -19.14 -14.94
CA ALA A 337 2.58 -19.04 -16.38
C ALA A 337 3.80 -18.44 -17.11
N ALA A 338 4.37 -17.35 -16.62
CA ALA A 338 5.55 -16.72 -17.22
C ALA A 338 6.78 -17.62 -17.25
N ARG A 339 7.01 -18.46 -16.23
CA ARG A 339 8.14 -19.41 -16.20
C ARG A 339 8.02 -20.52 -17.22
N LEU A 340 6.81 -21.01 -17.49
CA LEU A 340 6.55 -22.01 -18.53
C LEU A 340 6.56 -21.39 -19.93
N TYR A 341 6.18 -20.14 -20.02
CA TYR A 341 5.99 -19.43 -21.27
C TYR A 341 7.32 -19.07 -21.96
N ALA A 342 8.34 -18.66 -21.22
CA ALA A 342 9.61 -18.23 -21.81
C ALA A 342 10.30 -19.33 -22.65
N PRO A 343 10.49 -20.56 -22.17
CA PRO A 343 11.01 -21.65 -23.01
C PRO A 343 10.12 -21.97 -24.20
N ALA A 344 8.79 -21.93 -24.00
CA ALA A 344 7.83 -22.24 -25.07
C ALA A 344 7.91 -21.24 -26.23
N VAL A 345 8.12 -19.96 -25.92
CA VAL A 345 8.29 -18.89 -26.93
C VAL A 345 9.51 -19.14 -27.81
N HIS A 346 10.66 -19.47 -27.21
CA HIS A 346 11.88 -19.77 -27.97
C HIS A 346 11.72 -21.03 -28.84
N ALA A 347 11.09 -22.07 -28.29
CA ALA A 347 10.78 -23.26 -29.04
C ALA A 347 9.84 -22.98 -30.22
N LEU A 348 8.78 -22.17 -30.01
CA LEU A 348 7.83 -21.81 -31.04
C LEU A 348 8.49 -20.99 -32.16
N ALA A 349 9.35 -20.04 -31.82
CA ALA A 349 10.11 -19.27 -32.81
C ALA A 349 11.08 -20.15 -33.60
N LEU A 350 11.75 -21.10 -32.95
CA LEU A 350 12.62 -22.03 -33.62
C LEU A 350 11.85 -23.00 -34.57
N ILE A 351 10.68 -23.47 -34.12
CA ILE A 351 9.78 -24.29 -34.95
C ILE A 351 9.29 -23.50 -36.15
N ALA A 352 8.91 -22.20 -35.95
CA ALA A 352 8.51 -21.33 -37.07
C ALA A 352 9.66 -21.16 -38.06
N PHE A 353 10.88 -20.90 -37.59
CA PHE A 353 12.05 -20.77 -38.44
C PHE A 353 12.29 -22.05 -39.25
N ALA A 354 12.38 -23.21 -38.59
CA ALA A 354 12.63 -24.49 -39.23
C ALA A 354 11.51 -24.87 -40.19
N GLY A 355 10.25 -24.68 -39.82
CA GLY A 355 9.09 -24.99 -40.66
C GLY A 355 9.08 -24.18 -41.98
N TRP A 356 9.35 -22.88 -41.91
CA TRP A 356 9.41 -22.02 -43.09
C TRP A 356 10.68 -22.29 -43.94
N MET A 357 11.80 -22.69 -43.32
CA MET A 357 12.98 -23.17 -44.05
C MET A 357 12.66 -24.41 -44.84
N ILE A 358 12.00 -25.39 -44.22
CA ILE A 358 11.56 -26.64 -44.88
C ILE A 358 10.54 -26.36 -45.99
N ALA A 359 9.66 -25.42 -45.79
CA ALA A 359 8.68 -24.99 -46.79
C ALA A 359 9.29 -24.23 -47.99
N GLY A 360 10.62 -23.98 -47.98
CA GLY A 360 11.34 -23.37 -49.09
C GLY A 360 11.25 -21.83 -49.12
N ALA A 361 10.82 -21.17 -48.05
CA ALA A 361 10.69 -19.70 -48.01
C ALA A 361 12.03 -18.94 -47.97
N GLY A 362 13.14 -19.70 -47.86
CA GLY A 362 14.48 -19.13 -47.72
C GLY A 362 14.76 -18.64 -46.27
N TRP A 363 16.06 -18.58 -45.94
CA TRP A 363 16.48 -18.26 -44.55
C TRP A 363 16.09 -16.86 -44.09
N HIS A 364 16.07 -15.91 -44.99
CA HIS A 364 15.76 -14.53 -44.76
C HIS A 364 14.32 -14.32 -44.29
N HIS A 365 13.35 -14.82 -45.06
CA HIS A 365 11.93 -14.74 -44.72
C HIS A 365 11.60 -15.57 -43.47
N SER A 366 12.18 -16.76 -43.33
CA SER A 366 12.03 -17.61 -42.16
C SER A 366 12.53 -16.91 -40.88
N LEU A 367 13.63 -16.15 -40.94
CA LEU A 367 14.17 -15.40 -39.84
C LEU A 367 13.25 -14.24 -39.40
N LEU A 368 12.69 -13.51 -40.37
CA LEU A 368 11.73 -12.43 -40.09
C LEU A 368 10.48 -12.96 -39.38
N ILE A 369 9.96 -14.10 -39.81
CA ILE A 369 8.82 -14.74 -39.14
C ILE A 369 9.19 -15.18 -37.73
N ALA A 370 10.34 -15.80 -37.51
CA ALA A 370 10.78 -16.18 -36.18
C ALA A 370 10.94 -14.99 -35.25
N VAL A 371 11.50 -13.88 -35.75
CA VAL A 371 11.61 -12.62 -35.00
C VAL A 371 10.22 -12.05 -34.67
N ALA A 372 9.29 -12.05 -35.62
CA ALA A 372 7.91 -11.61 -35.40
C ALA A 372 7.22 -12.46 -34.32
N VAL A 373 7.41 -13.79 -34.37
CA VAL A 373 6.89 -14.71 -33.34
C VAL A 373 7.51 -14.42 -31.97
N LEU A 374 8.83 -14.20 -31.87
CA LEU A 374 9.48 -13.83 -30.60
C LEU A 374 8.93 -12.56 -29.98
N ILE A 375 8.63 -11.56 -30.81
CA ILE A 375 8.13 -10.25 -30.35
C ILE A 375 6.68 -10.35 -29.90
N ILE A 376 5.81 -10.94 -30.73
CA ILE A 376 4.35 -10.93 -30.51
C ILE A 376 3.96 -11.79 -29.30
N THR A 377 4.75 -12.82 -29.04
CA THR A 377 4.55 -13.73 -27.89
C THR A 377 5.05 -13.17 -26.56
N CYS A 378 5.52 -11.93 -26.48
CA CYS A 378 5.90 -11.34 -25.19
C CYS A 378 4.70 -11.28 -24.22
N PRO A 379 4.78 -11.88 -23.01
CA PRO A 379 3.67 -11.85 -22.05
C PRO A 379 3.57 -10.53 -21.26
N CYS A 380 3.95 -9.39 -21.89
CA CYS A 380 4.03 -8.09 -21.22
C CYS A 380 2.70 -7.65 -20.62
N ALA A 381 1.61 -7.82 -21.36
CA ALA A 381 0.23 -7.50 -20.90
C ALA A 381 -0.20 -8.41 -19.73
N LEU A 382 0.18 -9.69 -19.77
CA LEU A 382 -0.12 -10.65 -18.71
C LEU A 382 0.59 -10.27 -17.40
N GLY A 383 1.87 -9.88 -17.49
CA GLY A 383 2.65 -9.44 -16.33
C GLY A 383 2.14 -8.15 -15.67
N LEU A 384 1.48 -7.28 -16.44
CA LEU A 384 0.90 -6.02 -15.97
C LEU A 384 -0.55 -6.15 -15.48
N ALA A 385 -1.24 -7.24 -15.81
CA ALA A 385 -2.68 -7.41 -15.61
C ALA A 385 -3.12 -7.22 -14.13
N VAL A 386 -2.35 -7.76 -13.20
CA VAL A 386 -2.64 -7.70 -11.75
C VAL A 386 -2.06 -6.43 -11.10
N PRO A 387 -0.73 -6.15 -11.23
CA PRO A 387 -0.13 -5.01 -10.54
C PRO A 387 -0.78 -3.67 -10.91
N ALA A 388 -1.09 -3.46 -12.20
CA ALA A 388 -1.73 -2.22 -12.64
C ALA A 388 -3.09 -1.98 -11.95
N ALA A 389 -3.92 -3.02 -11.81
CA ALA A 389 -5.21 -2.91 -11.15
C ALA A 389 -5.07 -2.72 -9.63
N GLN A 390 -4.17 -3.46 -8.97
CA GLN A 390 -3.93 -3.36 -7.53
C GLN A 390 -3.41 -1.97 -7.13
N ILE A 391 -2.47 -1.43 -7.89
CA ILE A 391 -1.90 -0.10 -7.66
C ILE A 391 -2.96 0.99 -7.74
N VAL A 392 -3.80 0.95 -8.79
CA VAL A 392 -4.88 1.95 -8.95
C VAL A 392 -5.90 1.81 -7.82
N ALA A 393 -6.28 0.58 -7.47
CA ALA A 393 -7.22 0.31 -6.38
C ALA A 393 -6.69 0.79 -5.03
N ALA A 394 -5.43 0.50 -4.70
CA ALA A 394 -4.79 0.94 -3.47
C ALA A 394 -4.74 2.46 -3.36
N GLY A 395 -4.40 3.15 -4.46
CA GLY A 395 -4.39 4.62 -4.51
C GLY A 395 -5.78 5.24 -4.31
N GLU A 396 -6.84 4.65 -4.86
CA GLU A 396 -8.20 5.14 -4.66
C GLU A 396 -8.73 4.82 -3.25
N LEU A 397 -8.39 3.64 -2.69
CA LEU A 397 -8.76 3.29 -1.32
C LEU A 397 -8.09 4.18 -0.29
N MET A 398 -6.84 4.56 -0.51
CA MET A 398 -6.15 5.50 0.36
C MET A 398 -6.85 6.87 0.41
N ARG A 399 -7.41 7.34 -0.71
CA ARG A 399 -8.16 8.61 -0.77
C ARG A 399 -9.44 8.60 0.07
N VAL A 400 -9.99 7.44 0.34
CA VAL A 400 -11.17 7.25 1.18
C VAL A 400 -10.82 6.76 2.58
N GLY A 401 -9.54 6.88 2.97
CA GLY A 401 -9.06 6.53 4.30
C GLY A 401 -8.91 5.02 4.54
N VAL A 402 -8.71 4.20 3.50
CA VAL A 402 -8.43 2.77 3.67
C VAL A 402 -6.99 2.47 3.27
N LEU A 403 -6.23 1.93 4.21
CA LEU A 403 -4.87 1.47 4.04
C LEU A 403 -4.85 -0.05 3.85
N ILE A 404 -4.14 -0.51 2.83
CA ILE A 404 -3.97 -1.94 2.55
C ILE A 404 -2.58 -2.34 3.02
N LYS A 405 -2.46 -3.37 3.83
CA LYS A 405 -1.18 -3.88 4.35
C LYS A 405 -0.60 -5.05 3.56
N ASP A 406 -1.43 -5.76 2.80
CA ASP A 406 -1.01 -6.91 2.02
C ASP A 406 -1.59 -6.84 0.61
N GLY A 407 -0.75 -7.03 -0.41
CA GLY A 407 -1.19 -7.04 -1.81
C GLY A 407 -2.22 -8.13 -2.13
N SER A 408 -2.29 -9.21 -1.34
CA SER A 408 -3.32 -10.23 -1.45
C SER A 408 -4.61 -9.88 -0.72
N ALA A 409 -4.63 -8.84 0.13
CA ALA A 409 -5.80 -8.44 0.91
C ALA A 409 -7.00 -8.10 0.03
N LEU A 410 -6.78 -7.40 -1.10
CA LEU A 410 -7.85 -7.10 -2.06
C LEU A 410 -8.47 -8.37 -2.67
N GLU A 411 -7.66 -9.41 -2.90
CA GLU A 411 -8.17 -10.68 -3.41
C GLU A 411 -9.02 -11.40 -2.37
N ARG A 412 -8.50 -11.50 -1.13
CA ARG A 412 -9.23 -12.10 -0.02
C ARG A 412 -10.50 -11.33 0.30
N LEU A 413 -10.44 -10.00 0.35
CA LEU A 413 -11.59 -9.14 0.62
C LEU A 413 -12.67 -9.25 -0.47
N ALA A 414 -12.29 -9.47 -1.73
CA ALA A 414 -13.27 -9.65 -2.80
C ALA A 414 -14.08 -10.95 -2.68
N GLU A 415 -13.52 -11.94 -2.00
CA GLU A 415 -14.08 -13.30 -1.87
C GLU A 415 -14.96 -13.49 -0.64
N VAL A 416 -15.00 -12.53 0.30
CA VAL A 416 -15.76 -12.68 1.55
C VAL A 416 -17.28 -12.72 1.34
N ASP A 417 -17.95 -13.52 2.16
CA ASP A 417 -19.40 -13.73 2.16
C ASP A 417 -20.05 -13.57 3.56
N VAL A 418 -19.23 -13.52 4.61
CA VAL A 418 -19.65 -13.28 6.01
C VAL A 418 -18.79 -12.18 6.60
N ALA A 419 -19.43 -11.22 7.31
CA ALA A 419 -18.72 -10.23 8.12
C ALA A 419 -19.00 -10.47 9.61
N LEU A 420 -17.98 -10.79 10.36
CA LEU A 420 -17.99 -10.90 11.82
C LEU A 420 -17.39 -9.61 12.37
N ILE A 421 -18.16 -8.87 13.15
CA ILE A 421 -17.85 -7.50 13.54
C ILE A 421 -17.79 -7.43 15.07
N ASP A 422 -16.65 -6.97 15.59
CA ASP A 422 -16.57 -6.66 17.01
C ASP A 422 -17.41 -5.42 17.36
N LYS A 423 -17.86 -5.32 18.62
CA LYS A 423 -18.65 -4.17 19.06
C LYS A 423 -17.76 -2.99 19.43
N THR A 424 -16.88 -3.19 20.41
CA THR A 424 -16.15 -2.11 21.10
C THR A 424 -15.00 -1.59 20.25
N GLY A 425 -14.91 -0.25 20.09
CA GLY A 425 -13.88 0.35 19.23
C GLY A 425 -14.07 0.13 17.73
N THR A 426 -15.03 -0.73 17.32
CA THR A 426 -15.28 -1.12 15.92
C THR A 426 -16.63 -0.61 15.42
N LEU A 427 -17.75 -1.11 15.92
CA LEU A 427 -19.09 -0.54 15.67
C LEU A 427 -19.29 0.74 16.48
N THR A 428 -18.62 0.84 17.60
CA THR A 428 -18.58 2.00 18.48
C THR A 428 -17.22 2.69 18.37
N LEU A 429 -17.15 3.92 18.88
CA LEU A 429 -15.93 4.73 18.84
C LEU A 429 -14.93 4.37 19.96
N GLY A 430 -15.33 3.52 20.92
CA GLY A 430 -14.55 3.28 22.14
C GLY A 430 -14.47 4.53 23.04
N ARG A 431 -15.39 5.46 22.86
CA ARG A 431 -15.49 6.70 23.61
C ARG A 431 -16.80 6.69 24.41
N PRO A 432 -16.76 6.37 25.71
CA PRO A 432 -17.94 6.43 26.54
C PRO A 432 -18.53 7.84 26.60
N VAL A 433 -19.86 7.94 26.64
CA VAL A 433 -20.63 9.17 26.86
C VAL A 433 -21.52 8.97 28.07
N ALA A 434 -21.53 9.95 28.96
CA ALA A 434 -22.38 9.90 30.15
C ALA A 434 -23.83 10.22 29.78
N LEU A 435 -24.77 9.35 30.19
CA LEU A 435 -26.18 9.43 29.77
C LEU A 435 -27.05 10.31 30.69
N ASP A 436 -26.72 10.36 31.98
CA ASP A 436 -27.63 10.88 33.01
C ASP A 436 -27.21 12.23 33.60
N LEU A 437 -26.22 12.91 33.01
CA LEU A 437 -25.68 14.16 33.58
C LEU A 437 -26.74 15.27 33.73
N ASP A 438 -27.71 15.33 32.83
CA ASP A 438 -28.73 16.42 32.87
C ASP A 438 -29.68 16.32 34.09
N ARG A 439 -29.78 15.11 34.67
CA ARG A 439 -30.60 14.85 35.87
C ARG A 439 -29.92 15.25 37.18
N LEU A 440 -28.59 15.53 37.12
CA LEU A 440 -27.82 15.88 38.31
C LEU A 440 -27.83 17.38 38.57
N ASP A 441 -27.81 17.75 39.83
CA ASP A 441 -27.64 19.14 40.23
C ASP A 441 -26.24 19.67 39.97
N TYR A 442 -26.07 20.99 39.93
CA TYR A 442 -24.77 21.62 39.60
C TYR A 442 -23.64 21.18 40.51
N ARG A 443 -23.91 21.06 41.82
CA ARG A 443 -22.93 20.70 42.83
C ARG A 443 -22.43 19.27 42.65
N THR A 444 -23.32 18.34 42.39
CA THR A 444 -22.96 16.94 42.07
C THR A 444 -22.11 16.88 40.80
N LYS A 445 -22.44 17.63 39.77
CA LYS A 445 -21.64 17.75 38.53
C LYS A 445 -20.23 18.32 38.82
N ALA A 446 -20.13 19.35 39.64
CA ALA A 446 -18.87 19.97 40.00
C ALA A 446 -17.95 19.02 40.82
N LEU A 447 -18.53 18.20 41.72
CA LEU A 447 -17.80 17.16 42.45
C LEU A 447 -17.34 16.03 41.52
N LEU A 448 -18.21 15.56 40.62
CA LEU A 448 -17.85 14.58 39.61
C LEU A 448 -16.68 15.06 38.75
N LEU A 449 -16.69 16.32 38.32
CA LEU A 449 -15.60 16.90 37.54
C LEU A 449 -14.31 16.96 38.35
N ALA A 450 -14.37 17.41 39.61
CA ALA A 450 -13.21 17.54 40.48
C ALA A 450 -12.47 16.19 40.67
N LEU A 451 -13.23 15.09 40.87
CA LEU A 451 -12.68 13.75 41.02
C LEU A 451 -12.24 13.13 39.70
N ALA A 452 -12.98 13.40 38.61
CA ALA A 452 -12.69 12.87 37.29
C ALA A 452 -11.40 13.45 36.68
N GLN A 453 -11.03 14.69 37.01
CA GLN A 453 -9.81 15.34 36.49
C GLN A 453 -8.51 14.64 36.89
N VAL A 454 -8.52 13.84 37.93
CA VAL A 454 -7.31 13.22 38.50
C VAL A 454 -7.05 11.83 37.94
N SER A 455 -8.08 11.16 37.40
CA SER A 455 -7.96 9.81 36.88
C SER A 455 -7.92 9.78 35.36
N ARG A 456 -7.04 8.96 34.79
CA ARG A 456 -6.97 8.67 33.37
C ARG A 456 -7.91 7.53 32.92
N HIS A 457 -8.77 7.06 33.80
CA HIS A 457 -9.73 6.02 33.47
C HIS A 457 -10.69 6.52 32.38
N PRO A 458 -11.06 5.71 31.35
CA PRO A 458 -11.92 6.16 30.23
C PRO A 458 -13.25 6.78 30.67
N LEU A 459 -13.86 6.30 31.75
CA LEU A 459 -15.10 6.86 32.28
C LEU A 459 -14.89 8.23 32.96
N SER A 460 -13.74 8.41 33.63
CA SER A 460 -13.37 9.71 34.22
C SER A 460 -13.06 10.73 33.14
N GLU A 461 -12.37 10.32 32.06
CA GLU A 461 -12.09 11.18 30.91
C GLU A 461 -13.39 11.59 30.18
N ALA A 462 -14.35 10.67 30.06
CA ALA A 462 -15.69 10.98 29.52
C ALA A 462 -16.43 11.99 30.39
N LEU A 463 -16.42 11.83 31.71
CA LEU A 463 -17.02 12.81 32.63
C LEU A 463 -16.36 14.18 32.53
N ARG A 464 -15.02 14.20 32.54
CA ARG A 464 -14.25 15.44 32.38
C ARG A 464 -14.65 16.18 31.10
N ARG A 465 -14.62 15.51 29.96
CA ARG A 465 -14.98 16.07 28.66
C ARG A 465 -16.42 16.59 28.64
N ASP A 466 -17.37 15.77 29.08
CA ASP A 466 -18.79 16.07 28.96
C ASP A 466 -19.24 17.15 29.95
N LEU A 467 -18.58 17.26 31.13
CA LEU A 467 -18.85 18.30 32.11
C LEU A 467 -18.13 19.61 31.78
N THR A 468 -16.90 19.59 31.27
CA THR A 468 -16.19 20.77 30.81
C THR A 468 -16.93 21.44 29.64
N ALA A 469 -17.45 20.64 28.68
CA ALA A 469 -18.27 21.15 27.57
C ALA A 469 -19.59 21.83 28.01
N ARG A 470 -19.99 21.67 29.28
CA ARG A 470 -21.19 22.30 29.88
C ARG A 470 -20.84 23.45 30.79
N ASP A 471 -19.62 23.97 30.74
CA ASP A 471 -19.09 25.06 31.55
C ASP A 471 -19.27 24.81 33.07
N ILE A 472 -19.09 23.57 33.52
CA ILE A 472 -19.11 23.22 34.94
C ILE A 472 -17.71 23.49 35.51
N GLU A 473 -17.66 24.28 36.59
CA GLU A 473 -16.44 24.50 37.36
C GLU A 473 -16.27 23.38 38.44
N PRO A 474 -15.06 22.84 38.63
CA PRO A 474 -14.84 21.81 39.64
C PRO A 474 -14.92 22.37 41.06
N GLU A 475 -15.53 21.63 41.97
CA GLU A 475 -15.49 21.94 43.40
C GLU A 475 -14.06 21.74 43.96
N PRO A 476 -13.59 22.62 44.86
CA PRO A 476 -12.31 22.44 45.51
C PRO A 476 -12.31 21.21 46.42
N VAL A 477 -11.43 20.26 46.14
CA VAL A 477 -11.24 19.00 46.87
C VAL A 477 -9.78 18.89 47.35
N GLU A 478 -9.59 18.25 48.49
CA GLU A 478 -8.29 18.08 49.12
C GLU A 478 -7.95 16.58 49.29
N LYS A 479 -6.68 16.27 49.55
CA LYS A 479 -6.20 14.90 49.85
C LYS A 479 -6.62 13.85 48.83
N ILE A 480 -6.53 14.21 47.56
CA ILE A 480 -6.95 13.36 46.43
C ILE A 480 -6.03 12.14 46.35
N ARG A 481 -6.62 10.95 46.20
CA ARG A 481 -5.90 9.69 46.07
C ARG A 481 -6.61 8.79 45.09
N GLU A 482 -5.88 8.30 44.09
CA GLU A 482 -6.37 7.24 43.20
C GLU A 482 -6.09 5.86 43.82
N ILE A 483 -7.13 5.03 43.89
CA ILE A 483 -7.03 3.66 44.40
C ILE A 483 -7.15 2.69 43.24
N PRO A 484 -6.07 1.96 42.88
CA PRO A 484 -6.08 1.02 41.79
C PRO A 484 -7.23 0.00 41.88
N GLY A 485 -8.02 -0.15 40.81
CA GLY A 485 -9.12 -1.08 40.74
C GLY A 485 -10.43 -0.64 41.42
N PHE A 486 -10.45 0.50 42.11
CA PHE A 486 -11.63 1.06 42.76
C PHE A 486 -12.05 2.40 42.11
N GLY A 487 -11.18 3.43 42.14
CA GLY A 487 -11.49 4.77 41.66
C GLY A 487 -10.70 5.86 42.36
N VAL A 488 -11.31 7.04 42.52
CA VAL A 488 -10.67 8.22 43.15
C VAL A 488 -11.37 8.56 44.47
N GLU A 489 -10.60 8.82 45.50
CA GLU A 489 -11.06 9.34 46.79
C GLU A 489 -10.46 10.73 47.05
N ALA A 490 -11.23 11.58 47.72
CA ALA A 490 -10.80 12.90 48.14
C ALA A 490 -11.53 13.35 49.40
N SER A 491 -11.13 14.48 49.98
CA SER A 491 -11.82 15.18 51.06
C SER A 491 -12.48 16.44 50.50
N TRP A 492 -13.75 16.60 50.73
CA TRP A 492 -14.54 17.78 50.35
C TRP A 492 -15.24 18.39 51.56
N LYS A 493 -14.81 19.55 52.00
CA LYS A 493 -15.35 20.25 53.18
C LYS A 493 -15.32 19.36 54.46
N GLY A 494 -14.26 18.57 54.60
CA GLY A 494 -14.07 17.64 55.74
C GLY A 494 -14.81 16.31 55.62
N ARG A 495 -15.59 16.10 54.53
CA ARG A 495 -16.29 14.83 54.24
C ARG A 495 -15.51 13.98 53.26
N ALA A 496 -15.55 12.68 53.42
CA ALA A 496 -14.92 11.75 52.46
C ALA A 496 -15.79 11.66 51.19
N VAL A 497 -15.20 11.90 50.04
CA VAL A 497 -15.88 11.75 48.74
C VAL A 497 -15.14 10.73 47.89
N SER A 498 -15.87 9.90 47.14
CA SER A 498 -15.28 8.91 46.25
C SER A 498 -16.05 8.79 44.93
N LEU A 499 -15.29 8.60 43.85
CA LEU A 499 -15.79 8.33 42.51
C LEU A 499 -15.19 7.01 42.04
N GLY A 500 -16.00 5.98 41.88
CA GLY A 500 -15.46 4.68 41.52
C GLY A 500 -16.52 3.65 41.16
N ARG A 501 -16.11 2.37 41.23
CA ARG A 501 -17.00 1.24 40.91
C ARG A 501 -18.16 1.18 41.94
N PRO A 502 -19.40 0.99 41.51
CA PRO A 502 -20.53 0.79 42.42
C PRO A 502 -20.32 -0.45 43.28
N ASP A 503 -20.83 -0.42 44.53
CA ASP A 503 -20.84 -1.60 45.41
C ASP A 503 -21.55 -2.80 44.77
N ARG A 504 -21.25 -4.01 45.27
CA ARG A 504 -21.45 -5.32 44.64
C ARG A 504 -22.81 -5.72 44.16
N ASP A 505 -23.88 -4.95 44.40
CA ASP A 505 -25.28 -5.40 44.17
C ASP A 505 -26.00 -4.80 42.97
N LEU A 506 -25.31 -4.03 42.10
CA LEU A 506 -25.94 -3.61 40.85
C LEU A 506 -25.82 -4.70 39.78
N THR A 507 -26.80 -5.52 39.67
CA THR A 507 -26.99 -6.53 38.59
C THR A 507 -27.21 -5.92 37.21
N GLY A 508 -26.90 -4.66 37.04
CA GLY A 508 -26.95 -3.92 35.79
C GLY A 508 -25.59 -3.84 35.13
N SER A 509 -25.48 -4.39 33.99
CA SER A 509 -24.31 -4.57 33.12
C SER A 509 -23.78 -3.31 32.44
N ALA A 510 -24.25 -2.15 32.79
CA ALA A 510 -23.87 -0.90 32.16
C ALA A 510 -22.49 -0.43 32.69
N LEU A 511 -21.69 0.16 31.81
CA LEU A 511 -20.53 0.95 32.22
C LEU A 511 -21.04 2.05 33.17
N THR A 512 -20.72 1.94 34.45
CA THR A 512 -21.24 2.86 35.48
C THR A 512 -20.14 3.29 36.42
N THR A 513 -20.26 4.52 36.92
CA THR A 513 -19.45 5.01 38.01
C THR A 513 -20.38 5.63 39.07
N GLN A 514 -20.01 5.51 40.33
CA GLN A 514 -20.79 6.01 41.46
C GLN A 514 -20.02 7.07 42.22
N LEU A 515 -20.68 8.19 42.49
CA LEU A 515 -20.25 9.19 43.44
C LEU A 515 -20.83 8.87 44.80
N SER A 516 -19.99 8.77 45.81
CA SER A 516 -20.41 8.59 47.20
C SER A 516 -19.82 9.67 48.11
N ILE A 517 -20.55 10.07 49.15
CA ILE A 517 -20.12 11.02 50.17
C ILE A 517 -20.29 10.34 51.53
N ASP A 518 -19.21 10.22 52.30
CA ASP A 518 -19.14 9.50 53.59
C ASP A 518 -19.64 8.04 53.48
N GLY A 519 -19.42 7.41 52.31
CA GLY A 519 -19.86 6.06 52.02
C GLY A 519 -21.31 5.95 51.53
N GLU A 520 -22.10 7.02 51.63
CA GLU A 520 -23.46 7.04 51.10
C GLU A 520 -23.48 7.39 49.61
N LYS A 521 -24.26 6.64 48.83
CA LYS A 521 -24.46 6.85 47.40
C LYS A 521 -25.19 8.15 47.16
N VAL A 522 -24.56 9.06 46.39
CA VAL A 522 -25.14 10.35 46.00
C VAL A 522 -25.65 10.30 44.56
N ALA A 523 -24.85 9.76 43.65
CA ALA A 523 -25.23 9.65 42.25
C ALA A 523 -24.58 8.42 41.60
N THR A 524 -25.30 7.85 40.61
CA THR A 524 -24.73 6.86 39.68
C THR A 524 -24.83 7.43 38.29
N VAL A 525 -23.72 7.45 37.58
CA VAL A 525 -23.66 7.86 36.19
C VAL A 525 -23.52 6.62 35.33
N HIS A 526 -24.41 6.49 34.34
CA HIS A 526 -24.39 5.42 33.35
C HIS A 526 -23.70 5.94 32.10
N PHE A 527 -22.97 5.08 31.44
CA PHE A 527 -22.28 5.40 30.20
C PHE A 527 -22.73 4.44 29.10
N ALA A 528 -22.80 4.97 27.89
CA ALA A 528 -22.91 4.18 26.68
C ALA A 528 -21.72 4.46 25.77
N ASP A 529 -21.25 3.42 25.09
CA ASP A 529 -20.26 3.62 24.06
C ASP A 529 -20.95 4.13 22.78
N GLN A 530 -20.44 5.20 22.22
CA GLN A 530 -21.06 5.90 21.10
C GLN A 530 -20.91 5.08 19.82
N LEU A 531 -22.04 4.78 19.16
CA LEU A 531 -22.03 4.16 17.83
C LEU A 531 -21.38 5.10 16.82
N ARG A 532 -20.66 4.53 15.86
CA ARG A 532 -20.17 5.29 14.71
C ARG A 532 -21.33 5.93 13.96
N PRO A 533 -21.20 7.18 13.48
CA PRO A 533 -22.34 7.95 12.96
C PRO A 533 -23.02 7.30 11.75
N ASP A 534 -22.27 6.49 10.97
CA ASP A 534 -22.75 5.81 9.78
C ASP A 534 -22.89 4.28 9.95
N ALA A 535 -22.79 3.76 11.18
CA ALA A 535 -22.82 2.30 11.44
C ALA A 535 -24.01 1.61 10.79
N ARG A 536 -25.23 2.19 10.92
CA ARG A 536 -26.46 1.63 10.35
C ARG A 536 -26.36 1.54 8.82
N SER A 537 -26.04 2.65 8.16
CA SER A 537 -25.96 2.69 6.69
C SER A 537 -24.84 1.79 6.14
N ALA A 538 -23.72 1.68 6.86
CA ALA A 538 -22.63 0.79 6.48
C ALA A 538 -23.02 -0.69 6.58
N ILE A 539 -23.71 -1.10 7.66
CA ILE A 539 -24.22 -2.47 7.81
C ILE A 539 -25.23 -2.81 6.72
N ASP A 540 -26.18 -1.91 6.45
CA ASP A 540 -27.18 -2.11 5.40
C ASP A 540 -26.48 -2.24 4.02
N ALA A 541 -25.43 -1.47 3.77
CA ALA A 541 -24.65 -1.54 2.53
C ALA A 541 -23.78 -2.83 2.42
N LEU A 542 -23.26 -3.37 3.54
CA LEU A 542 -22.59 -4.67 3.56
C LEU A 542 -23.56 -5.79 3.21
N ARG A 543 -24.77 -5.78 3.80
CA ARG A 543 -25.83 -6.73 3.49
C ARG A 543 -26.31 -6.64 2.04
N ALA A 544 -26.51 -5.43 1.55
CA ALA A 544 -26.84 -5.19 0.14
C ALA A 544 -25.74 -5.68 -0.81
N SER A 545 -24.52 -5.78 -0.32
CA SER A 545 -23.37 -6.37 -1.04
C SER A 545 -23.32 -7.90 -0.92
N GLY A 546 -24.34 -8.54 -0.29
CA GLY A 546 -24.46 -9.99 -0.17
C GLY A 546 -23.65 -10.61 0.98
N LEU A 547 -23.26 -9.82 2.01
CA LEU A 547 -22.61 -10.35 3.20
C LEU A 547 -23.61 -10.63 4.30
N ASP A 548 -23.54 -11.82 4.90
CA ASP A 548 -24.15 -12.06 6.21
C ASP A 548 -23.37 -11.34 7.29
N THR A 549 -24.04 -10.57 8.13
CA THR A 549 -23.39 -9.71 9.14
C THR A 549 -23.82 -10.12 10.54
N MET A 550 -22.85 -10.27 11.46
CA MET A 550 -23.07 -10.68 12.84
C MET A 550 -22.11 -9.95 13.78
N ILE A 551 -22.56 -9.64 14.97
CA ILE A 551 -21.72 -9.10 16.06
C ILE A 551 -21.08 -10.25 16.82
N LEU A 552 -19.76 -10.16 17.07
CA LEU A 552 -19.04 -10.99 18.04
C LEU A 552 -18.53 -10.07 19.16
N SER A 553 -18.99 -10.23 20.39
CA SER A 553 -18.59 -9.36 21.50
C SER A 553 -18.22 -10.13 22.75
N GLY A 554 -17.14 -9.71 23.41
CA GLY A 554 -16.80 -10.17 24.75
C GLY A 554 -17.71 -9.61 25.85
N ASP A 555 -18.49 -8.57 25.51
CA ASP A 555 -19.41 -7.95 26.47
C ASP A 555 -20.62 -8.83 26.76
N ARG A 556 -21.29 -8.53 27.88
CA ARG A 556 -22.52 -9.21 28.30
C ARG A 556 -23.68 -8.87 27.36
N ALA A 557 -24.69 -9.76 27.34
CA ALA A 557 -25.82 -9.64 26.43
C ALA A 557 -26.58 -8.31 26.58
N GLU A 558 -26.69 -7.81 27.81
CA GLU A 558 -27.40 -6.54 28.11
C GLU A 558 -26.71 -5.33 27.49
N ALA A 559 -25.36 -5.34 27.39
CA ALA A 559 -24.58 -4.26 26.79
C ALA A 559 -24.57 -4.33 25.25
N VAL A 560 -24.80 -5.50 24.67
CA VAL A 560 -24.78 -5.71 23.22
C VAL A 560 -26.18 -5.57 22.61
N ALA A 561 -27.23 -5.98 23.33
CA ALA A 561 -28.62 -6.02 22.84
C ALA A 561 -29.14 -4.68 22.30
N PRO A 562 -28.86 -3.50 22.91
CA PRO A 562 -29.27 -2.21 22.35
C PRO A 562 -28.63 -1.94 20.98
N VAL A 563 -27.33 -2.20 20.85
CA VAL A 563 -26.57 -2.02 19.60
C VAL A 563 -27.09 -2.98 18.52
N ALA A 564 -27.25 -4.25 18.87
CA ALA A 564 -27.76 -5.28 17.97
C ALA A 564 -29.16 -4.94 17.44
N ARG A 565 -30.07 -4.48 18.32
CA ARG A 565 -31.41 -4.01 17.92
C ARG A 565 -31.37 -2.79 17.02
N THR A 566 -30.57 -1.79 17.39
CA THR A 566 -30.41 -0.56 16.58
C THR A 566 -29.90 -0.86 15.18
N LEU A 567 -28.95 -1.79 15.03
CA LEU A 567 -28.36 -2.15 13.75
C LEU A 567 -29.10 -3.32 13.05
N GLY A 568 -30.05 -3.95 13.69
CA GLY A 568 -30.76 -5.13 13.18
C GLY A 568 -29.85 -6.34 13.00
N LEU A 569 -28.84 -6.52 13.86
CA LEU A 569 -27.84 -7.58 13.78
C LEU A 569 -28.13 -8.70 14.77
N THR A 570 -27.78 -9.93 14.40
CA THR A 570 -27.60 -11.02 15.36
C THR A 570 -26.30 -10.85 16.11
N ALA A 571 -26.22 -11.26 17.37
CA ALA A 571 -25.05 -11.11 18.20
C ALA A 571 -24.73 -12.38 18.99
N GLN A 572 -23.45 -12.71 19.10
CA GLN A 572 -22.89 -13.64 20.06
C GLN A 572 -22.15 -12.82 21.13
N THR A 573 -22.50 -13.05 22.40
CA THR A 573 -22.08 -12.23 23.53
C THR A 573 -21.31 -13.03 24.56
N GLY A 574 -20.52 -12.35 25.43
CA GLY A 574 -19.72 -13.01 26.46
C GLY A 574 -18.61 -13.90 25.90
N MET A 575 -18.12 -13.60 24.71
CA MET A 575 -17.14 -14.43 24.01
C MET A 575 -15.72 -14.14 24.49
N SER A 576 -15.01 -15.19 24.84
CA SER A 576 -13.55 -15.13 25.01
C SER A 576 -12.85 -15.02 23.66
N PRO A 577 -11.55 -14.62 23.61
CA PRO A 577 -10.76 -14.66 22.37
C PRO A 577 -10.79 -16.03 21.67
N GLN A 578 -10.78 -17.12 22.44
CA GLN A 578 -10.87 -18.49 21.96
C GLN A 578 -12.23 -18.79 21.31
N ASP A 579 -13.34 -18.28 21.90
CA ASP A 579 -14.67 -18.46 21.32
C ASP A 579 -14.82 -17.71 19.99
N LYS A 580 -14.23 -16.52 19.87
CA LYS A 580 -14.18 -15.77 18.61
C LYS A 580 -13.41 -16.54 17.52
N LEU A 581 -12.26 -17.13 17.85
CA LEU A 581 -11.53 -18.02 16.95
C LEU A 581 -12.37 -19.24 16.54
N ALA A 582 -13.05 -19.88 17.48
CA ALA A 582 -13.92 -21.02 17.21
C ALA A 582 -15.11 -20.63 16.31
N ALA A 583 -15.65 -19.42 16.46
CA ALA A 583 -16.70 -18.90 15.58
C ALA A 583 -16.22 -18.72 14.14
N ILE A 584 -15.02 -18.15 13.94
CA ILE A 584 -14.40 -18.01 12.63
C ILE A 584 -14.16 -19.40 12.01
N ALA A 585 -13.58 -20.33 12.78
CA ALA A 585 -13.29 -21.69 12.33
C ALA A 585 -14.58 -22.46 11.93
N ARG A 586 -15.69 -22.28 12.67
CA ARG A 586 -17.00 -22.86 12.30
C ARG A 586 -17.49 -22.34 10.95
N GLN A 587 -17.40 -21.03 10.69
CA GLN A 587 -17.77 -20.47 9.39
C GLN A 587 -16.86 -21.00 8.28
N ALA A 588 -15.55 -21.07 8.52
CA ALA A 588 -14.58 -21.62 7.57
C ALA A 588 -14.84 -23.11 7.26
N ALA A 589 -15.24 -23.91 8.26
CA ALA A 589 -15.61 -25.32 8.09
C ALA A 589 -16.88 -25.49 7.22
N LEU A 590 -17.76 -24.51 7.19
CA LEU A 590 -18.91 -24.45 6.28
C LEU A 590 -18.55 -23.96 4.87
N GLY A 591 -17.25 -23.75 4.58
CA GLY A 591 -16.76 -23.24 3.31
C GLY A 591 -16.94 -21.73 3.14
N ARG A 592 -17.34 -21.01 4.17
CA ARG A 592 -17.57 -19.56 4.13
C ARG A 592 -16.28 -18.79 4.34
N LYS A 593 -16.18 -17.62 3.70
CA LYS A 593 -15.04 -16.74 3.75
C LYS A 593 -15.32 -15.52 4.62
N VAL A 594 -14.71 -15.52 5.79
CA VAL A 594 -14.98 -14.55 6.86
C VAL A 594 -14.16 -13.28 6.67
N LEU A 595 -14.86 -12.12 6.68
CA LEU A 595 -14.28 -10.83 6.97
C LEU A 595 -14.38 -10.58 8.49
N MET A 596 -13.25 -10.54 9.19
CA MET A 596 -13.22 -10.12 10.59
C MET A 596 -12.93 -8.62 10.68
N ILE A 597 -13.78 -7.88 11.43
CA ILE A 597 -13.60 -6.44 11.68
C ILE A 597 -13.52 -6.26 13.19
N GLY A 598 -12.38 -5.74 13.69
CA GLY A 598 -12.12 -5.60 15.13
C GLY A 598 -11.00 -4.61 15.41
N ASP A 599 -10.90 -4.13 16.67
CA ASP A 599 -9.86 -3.19 17.12
C ASP A 599 -8.57 -3.88 17.59
N GLY A 600 -8.60 -5.19 17.75
CA GLY A 600 -7.44 -6.02 18.07
C GLY A 600 -6.95 -5.97 19.51
N LEU A 601 -7.61 -5.24 20.41
CA LEU A 601 -7.20 -5.22 21.83
C LEU A 601 -7.35 -6.63 22.45
N ASN A 602 -8.45 -7.32 22.10
CA ASN A 602 -8.72 -8.72 22.46
C ASN A 602 -8.85 -9.62 21.21
N ASP A 603 -8.87 -9.05 20.03
CA ASP A 603 -9.27 -9.69 18.77
C ASP A 603 -8.09 -9.90 17.80
N GLY A 604 -6.86 -9.60 18.19
CA GLY A 604 -5.69 -9.79 17.33
C GLY A 604 -5.63 -11.19 16.71
N PRO A 605 -5.76 -12.28 17.49
CA PRO A 605 -5.82 -13.63 16.96
C PRO A 605 -7.01 -13.87 16.01
N ALA A 606 -8.18 -13.29 16.29
CA ALA A 606 -9.37 -13.40 15.45
C ALA A 606 -9.19 -12.66 14.10
N LEU A 607 -8.58 -11.48 14.11
CA LEU A 607 -8.23 -10.74 12.89
C LEU A 607 -7.27 -11.55 12.02
N ALA A 608 -6.26 -12.17 12.61
CA ALA A 608 -5.30 -13.02 11.88
C ALA A 608 -5.94 -14.30 11.32
N ALA A 609 -6.96 -14.86 12.00
CA ALA A 609 -7.65 -16.08 11.58
C ALA A 609 -8.72 -15.85 10.50
N GLY A 610 -9.18 -14.62 10.29
CA GLY A 610 -10.12 -14.27 9.24
C GLY A 610 -9.59 -14.55 7.84
N HIS A 611 -10.48 -14.87 6.89
CA HIS A 611 -10.08 -14.96 5.48
C HIS A 611 -9.59 -13.60 4.97
N ALA A 612 -10.23 -12.52 5.39
CA ALA A 612 -9.78 -11.15 5.30
C ALA A 612 -10.07 -10.44 6.62
N SER A 613 -9.31 -9.39 6.94
CA SER A 613 -9.49 -8.64 8.18
C SER A 613 -9.31 -7.14 8.00
N MET A 614 -10.07 -6.38 8.79
CA MET A 614 -9.99 -4.92 8.80
C MET A 614 -10.01 -4.39 10.24
N ALA A 615 -9.15 -3.40 10.51
CA ALA A 615 -9.12 -2.73 11.81
C ALA A 615 -9.28 -1.21 11.66
N PRO A 616 -9.89 -0.51 12.63
CA PRO A 616 -9.91 0.95 12.64
C PRO A 616 -8.49 1.51 12.91
N GLY A 617 -8.24 2.75 12.47
CA GLY A 617 -6.98 3.45 12.76
C GLY A 617 -6.73 3.68 14.26
N SER A 618 -7.79 3.70 15.07
CA SER A 618 -7.75 3.74 16.53
C SER A 618 -7.44 2.41 17.21
N ALA A 619 -7.34 1.32 16.44
CA ALA A 619 -7.05 -0.01 16.95
C ALA A 619 -5.70 -0.07 17.69
N SER A 620 -5.56 -1.07 18.56
CA SER A 620 -4.27 -1.37 19.21
C SER A 620 -3.20 -1.70 18.17
N ASP A 621 -1.92 -1.56 18.52
CA ASP A 621 -0.82 -1.91 17.62
C ASP A 621 -0.86 -3.39 17.23
N ALA A 622 -1.27 -4.27 18.17
CA ALA A 622 -1.49 -5.69 17.88
C ALA A 622 -2.61 -5.88 16.83
N GLY A 623 -3.70 -5.13 16.95
CA GLY A 623 -4.81 -5.16 15.99
C GLY A 623 -4.42 -4.63 14.63
N LYS A 624 -3.74 -3.48 14.59
CA LYS A 624 -3.19 -2.93 13.35
C LYS A 624 -2.24 -3.92 12.69
N ASN A 625 -1.38 -4.60 13.46
CA ASN A 625 -0.44 -5.58 12.91
C ASN A 625 -1.10 -6.86 12.41
N ALA A 626 -2.19 -7.31 13.02
CA ALA A 626 -2.92 -8.50 12.63
C ALA A 626 -3.87 -8.29 11.43
N ALA A 627 -4.37 -7.07 11.22
CA ALA A 627 -5.33 -6.77 10.17
C ALA A 627 -4.68 -6.67 8.78
N ASP A 628 -5.41 -7.07 7.74
CA ASP A 628 -5.03 -6.94 6.32
C ASP A 628 -5.21 -5.52 5.80
N CYS A 629 -6.24 -4.82 6.30
CA CYS A 629 -6.54 -3.45 5.94
C CYS A 629 -6.84 -2.62 7.19
N ILE A 630 -6.52 -1.33 7.15
CA ILE A 630 -6.84 -0.38 8.20
C ILE A 630 -7.74 0.70 7.60
N PHE A 631 -8.85 1.03 8.28
CA PHE A 631 -9.70 2.15 7.89
C PHE A 631 -9.56 3.29 8.90
N LEU A 632 -9.44 4.51 8.40
CA LEU A 632 -9.19 5.72 9.17
C LEU A 632 -10.49 6.48 9.42
N GLY A 633 -10.47 7.35 10.45
CA GLY A 633 -11.61 8.18 10.83
C GLY A 633 -12.68 7.46 11.65
N ASP A 634 -13.76 8.19 11.94
CA ASP A 634 -14.82 7.76 12.83
C ASP A 634 -15.98 7.04 12.09
N ARG A 635 -15.87 6.85 10.78
CA ARG A 635 -16.90 6.21 9.92
C ARG A 635 -16.59 4.74 9.64
N LEU A 636 -17.65 3.95 9.41
CA LEU A 636 -17.54 2.55 9.01
C LEU A 636 -17.69 2.35 7.49
N MET A 637 -18.22 3.35 6.76
CA MET A 637 -18.41 3.29 5.30
C MET A 637 -17.14 2.95 4.51
N PRO A 638 -15.91 3.34 4.93
CA PRO A 638 -14.68 2.90 4.28
C PRO A 638 -14.54 1.37 4.14
N VAL A 639 -15.11 0.58 5.06
CA VAL A 639 -15.13 -0.90 4.96
C VAL A 639 -15.96 -1.34 3.74
N VAL A 640 -17.11 -0.72 3.52
CA VAL A 640 -17.97 -1.00 2.36
C VAL A 640 -17.28 -0.63 1.05
N GLN A 641 -16.62 0.53 1.06
CA GLN A 641 -15.88 1.02 -0.11
C GLN A 641 -14.70 0.08 -0.44
N ALA A 642 -13.99 -0.41 0.58
CA ALA A 642 -12.93 -1.40 0.42
C ALA A 642 -13.43 -2.69 -0.25
N LEU A 643 -14.54 -3.24 0.25
CA LEU A 643 -15.17 -4.43 -0.32
C LEU A 643 -15.60 -4.22 -1.78
N ARG A 644 -16.26 -3.11 -2.09
CA ARG A 644 -16.68 -2.79 -3.46
C ARG A 644 -15.50 -2.63 -4.40
N MET A 645 -14.46 -1.93 -3.96
CA MET A 645 -13.23 -1.74 -4.72
C MET A 645 -12.51 -3.08 -4.96
N ALA A 646 -12.41 -3.93 -3.93
CA ALA A 646 -11.80 -5.26 -4.04
C ALA A 646 -12.50 -6.12 -5.11
N ARG A 647 -13.82 -6.19 -5.09
CA ARG A 647 -14.62 -6.94 -6.09
C ARG A 647 -14.47 -6.39 -7.51
N ARG A 648 -14.45 -5.06 -7.66
CA ARG A 648 -14.21 -4.41 -8.96
C ARG A 648 -12.79 -4.66 -9.46
N THR A 649 -11.81 -4.60 -8.57
CA THR A 649 -10.40 -4.90 -8.90
C THR A 649 -10.27 -6.32 -9.41
N GLN A 650 -10.90 -7.29 -8.75
CA GLN A 650 -10.89 -8.69 -9.19
C GLN A 650 -11.55 -8.85 -10.57
N ALA A 651 -12.66 -8.16 -10.84
CA ALA A 651 -13.32 -8.19 -12.14
C ALA A 651 -12.40 -7.62 -13.24
N ILE A 652 -11.74 -6.48 -12.99
CA ILE A 652 -10.78 -5.87 -13.93
C ILE A 652 -9.57 -6.77 -14.16
N VAL A 653 -9.04 -7.41 -13.12
CA VAL A 653 -7.94 -8.40 -13.26
C VAL A 653 -8.35 -9.55 -14.17
N ARG A 654 -9.55 -10.12 -13.98
CA ARG A 654 -10.06 -11.19 -14.85
C ARG A 654 -10.22 -10.72 -16.30
N GLN A 655 -10.73 -9.49 -16.51
CA GLN A 655 -10.83 -8.88 -17.84
C GLN A 655 -9.44 -8.70 -18.46
N ASN A 656 -8.45 -8.22 -17.71
CA ASN A 656 -7.09 -8.05 -18.19
C ASN A 656 -6.45 -9.39 -18.60
N PHE A 657 -6.68 -10.46 -17.85
CA PHE A 657 -6.24 -11.80 -18.25
C PHE A 657 -6.93 -12.27 -19.51
N ALA A 658 -8.25 -12.06 -19.63
CA ALA A 658 -8.99 -12.44 -20.82
C ALA A 658 -8.50 -11.68 -22.07
N LEU A 659 -8.24 -10.38 -21.94
CA LEU A 659 -7.67 -9.55 -23.02
C LEU A 659 -6.28 -10.02 -23.43
N ALA A 660 -5.39 -10.30 -22.46
CA ALA A 660 -4.03 -10.75 -22.73
C ALA A 660 -3.99 -12.15 -23.39
N ILE A 661 -4.82 -13.06 -22.94
CA ILE A 661 -4.93 -14.41 -23.49
C ILE A 661 -5.58 -14.37 -24.87
N GLY A 662 -6.69 -13.64 -25.02
CA GLY A 662 -7.40 -13.50 -26.29
C GLY A 662 -6.54 -12.88 -27.40
N TYR A 663 -5.74 -11.86 -27.04
CA TYR A 663 -4.75 -11.28 -27.92
C TYR A 663 -3.76 -12.36 -28.44
N ASN A 664 -3.17 -13.15 -27.54
CA ASN A 664 -2.19 -14.17 -27.91
C ASN A 664 -2.81 -15.29 -28.76
N ILE A 665 -4.05 -15.72 -28.49
CA ILE A 665 -4.75 -16.74 -29.26
C ILE A 665 -4.91 -16.32 -30.74
N ILE A 666 -5.09 -15.03 -30.99
CA ILE A 666 -5.26 -14.50 -32.35
C ILE A 666 -3.90 -14.16 -32.99
N ALA A 667 -3.06 -13.46 -32.26
CA ALA A 667 -1.84 -12.87 -32.79
C ALA A 667 -0.73 -13.90 -33.07
N VAL A 668 -0.59 -14.93 -32.23
CA VAL A 668 0.45 -15.93 -32.38
C VAL A 668 0.25 -16.81 -33.65
N PRO A 669 -0.94 -17.35 -33.96
CA PRO A 669 -1.14 -18.07 -35.21
C PRO A 669 -0.91 -17.20 -36.45
N LEU A 670 -1.35 -15.93 -36.44
CA LEU A 670 -1.13 -15.01 -37.56
C LEU A 670 0.36 -14.75 -37.81
N ALA A 671 1.15 -14.60 -36.74
CA ALA A 671 2.61 -14.46 -36.84
C ALA A 671 3.26 -15.74 -37.37
N PHE A 672 2.82 -16.91 -36.88
CA PHE A 672 3.32 -18.18 -37.30
C PHE A 672 3.04 -18.49 -38.79
N MET A 673 1.89 -18.04 -39.29
CA MET A 673 1.53 -18.14 -40.71
C MET A 673 2.28 -17.12 -41.61
N GLY A 674 3.13 -16.25 -41.05
CA GLY A 674 3.91 -15.28 -41.79
C GLY A 674 3.16 -14.00 -42.17
N HIS A 675 1.94 -13.79 -41.67
CA HIS A 675 1.13 -12.59 -41.97
C HIS A 675 1.50 -11.36 -41.12
N VAL A 676 2.44 -11.49 -40.18
CA VAL A 676 2.80 -10.43 -39.25
C VAL A 676 4.28 -10.08 -39.39
N THR A 677 4.55 -8.84 -39.75
CA THR A 677 5.93 -8.32 -39.72
C THR A 677 6.40 -8.03 -38.29
N PRO A 678 7.71 -8.00 -38.00
CA PRO A 678 8.26 -7.63 -36.69
C PRO A 678 7.73 -6.27 -36.16
N LEU A 679 7.49 -5.30 -37.04
CA LEU A 679 6.90 -4.00 -36.72
C LEU A 679 5.45 -4.13 -36.24
N VAL A 680 4.60 -4.83 -37.00
CA VAL A 680 3.20 -5.07 -36.63
C VAL A 680 3.13 -5.83 -35.31
N ALA A 681 4.02 -6.80 -35.09
CA ALA A 681 4.15 -7.54 -33.84
C ALA A 681 4.44 -6.59 -32.64
N ALA A 682 5.37 -5.67 -32.80
CA ALA A 682 5.73 -4.70 -31.77
C ALA A 682 4.61 -3.73 -31.43
N LEU A 683 3.92 -3.21 -32.45
CA LEU A 683 2.75 -2.33 -32.29
C LEU A 683 1.60 -3.04 -31.58
N ALA A 684 1.28 -4.24 -32.00
CA ALA A 684 0.20 -5.04 -31.43
C ALA A 684 0.50 -5.41 -29.96
N MET A 685 1.73 -5.82 -29.64
CA MET A 685 2.18 -6.09 -28.28
C MET A 685 2.08 -4.84 -27.37
N SER A 686 2.56 -3.70 -27.84
CA SER A 686 2.50 -2.43 -27.11
C SER A 686 1.05 -1.98 -26.89
N GLY A 687 0.20 -2.12 -27.91
CA GLY A 687 -1.24 -1.85 -27.85
C GLY A 687 -1.96 -2.72 -26.82
N SER A 688 -1.63 -4.02 -26.76
CA SER A 688 -2.19 -4.95 -25.77
C SER A 688 -1.85 -4.52 -24.34
N SER A 689 -0.60 -4.14 -24.08
CA SER A 689 -0.16 -3.65 -22.75
C SER A 689 -0.87 -2.34 -22.38
N LEU A 690 -1.03 -1.43 -23.34
CA LEU A 690 -1.74 -0.16 -23.12
C LEU A 690 -3.22 -0.37 -22.83
N MET A 691 -3.88 -1.33 -23.50
CA MET A 691 -5.27 -1.72 -23.23
C MET A 691 -5.45 -2.23 -21.79
N VAL A 692 -4.54 -3.08 -21.30
CA VAL A 692 -4.58 -3.62 -19.93
C VAL A 692 -4.43 -2.50 -18.90
N VAL A 693 -3.50 -1.58 -19.10
CA VAL A 693 -3.33 -0.41 -18.22
C VAL A 693 -4.54 0.53 -18.29
N GLY A 694 -5.04 0.81 -19.50
CA GLY A 694 -6.24 1.62 -19.71
C GLY A 694 -7.48 1.03 -19.03
N ASN A 695 -7.65 -0.30 -19.10
CA ASN A 695 -8.74 -0.99 -18.41
C ASN A 695 -8.60 -0.89 -16.87
N ALA A 696 -7.39 -1.01 -16.33
CA ALA A 696 -7.13 -0.81 -14.91
C ALA A 696 -7.47 0.62 -14.44
N MET A 697 -7.23 1.64 -15.26
CA MET A 697 -7.56 3.03 -14.95
C MET A 697 -9.08 3.30 -14.80
N ARG A 698 -9.96 2.40 -15.27
CA ARG A 698 -11.41 2.49 -15.04
C ARG A 698 -11.77 2.41 -13.55
N LEU A 699 -10.89 1.84 -12.70
CA LEU A 699 -11.09 1.82 -11.26
C LEU A 699 -11.15 3.23 -10.65
N LYS A 700 -10.44 4.22 -11.21
CA LYS A 700 -10.51 5.62 -10.76
C LYS A 700 -11.89 6.26 -10.89
N ARG A 701 -12.67 5.87 -11.93
CA ARG A 701 -14.02 6.39 -12.15
C ARG A 701 -15.06 5.73 -11.24
N ALA A 702 -14.72 4.59 -10.67
CA ALA A 702 -15.63 3.79 -9.87
C ALA A 702 -15.58 4.13 -8.37
N ALA A 703 -14.63 4.95 -7.95
CA ALA A 703 -14.48 5.47 -6.58
C ALA A 703 -15.24 6.81 -6.38
N ARG A 704 -15.65 7.44 -7.48
CA ARG A 704 -16.53 8.62 -7.49
C ARG A 704 -17.99 8.17 -7.55
#